data_2b58f10604638c1bcaeb1df7d25d2866
#
_entry.id   2b58f10604638c1bcaeb1df7d25d2866
#
_cell.length_a   1.000
_cell.length_b   1.000
_cell.length_c   1.000
_cell.angle_alpha   90.00
_cell.angle_beta   90.00
_cell.angle_gamma   90.00
#
_symmetry.space_group_name_H-M   'P 1'
#
loop_
_entity.id
_entity.type
_entity.pdbx_description
1 polymer ?
#
loop_
_entity_poly.entity_id
_entity_poly.type
_entity_poly.pdbx_seq_one_letter_code
_entity_poly.pdbx_strand_id
1 'polypeptide(L)'
;MNAATWTVDEDNVTNAAPLVLRETLTITGTGDGFVQTGAVSGTGDLHFSLPGKTAFLLAPNTSAGDLYVDLGTLTVPNAAALGTGTVYVNEEETSTNKTLCLDKGMSISNPLVLGSEETACWAERIRYRNGTFNQNGKITVHHSKLAAQAARVHVMGGIEGDKVVFAPDAASAFVVETKPPTLTECLWAGGAGTVRLAVAGTEAPSVYGFGTATLVLEGTNFFPHGANFATQNTDSHFTIDVNGHDQYFGSFAGEGATKRPCTLLNAKDGTCPTLTLEQTQDNPTTNLHFRGAFHLVKAGTACLTAGDAVEGDLEVRAGTYALGREIPESFAHAVVVKPGARLDLGGQTAFCEGTVTVEDGTVANGTLRADRIVLKGTATVTAKLVGTVMKEGAEEGVLLGTVLGTAASGQTLEVAEGVLTVVAAGDCVANWPFRSAETLFTDASGHGHDLIVGAGNGAKASADSPFGMGAENGSLELDGQTWLTAEVFPDLPIGNEPRTVACFVKPAQDLAAQGAVLCWGHEAWGIGDYMNFAFREFGGKMGLFPWGNFEDFVDFGSANRVRGRWMSFVAVWDGSQIAYYTNGVLALAPHVYKNAHGQPLAELATVEGGFKIGRAFYGDQTFFKGNLAELAVWRRALTEGEVRAYASGGAGGSDGMPDNITLEVAAGATCRLPGGDQVLAGLGGAGTVEGNVTLKEGAVVRARDEGPMTVAGTLTFAGDGTVVLPAVETPAFARYPLFAATQFAGEGNLAAWRCANVPKGYKAAVEVRGGVVEAVVRGRGMAVFIR
;
A
#
# COMPACT_ATOMS: atom_id res chain seq x y z
N MET A 1 -22.21 -41.46 -46.14
CA MET A 1 -21.61 -41.84 -44.85
C MET A 1 -22.73 -42.51 -44.05
N ASN A 2 -22.66 -43.77 -43.86
CA ASN A 2 -23.68 -44.51 -43.08
C ASN A 2 -23.10 -44.71 -41.68
N ALA A 3 -23.38 -43.79 -40.76
CA ALA A 3 -23.08 -44.01 -39.33
C ALA A 3 -24.02 -45.06 -38.77
N ALA A 4 -23.50 -46.12 -38.15
CA ALA A 4 -24.28 -47.14 -37.48
C ALA A 4 -24.71 -46.62 -36.09
N THR A 5 -25.93 -46.87 -35.71
CA THR A 5 -26.45 -46.54 -34.36
C THR A 5 -26.87 -47.85 -33.67
N TRP A 6 -26.38 -48.03 -32.43
CA TRP A 6 -26.82 -49.11 -31.58
C TRP A 6 -27.54 -48.55 -30.35
N THR A 7 -28.83 -48.87 -30.25
CA THR A 7 -29.67 -48.42 -29.16
C THR A 7 -29.66 -49.46 -28.00
N VAL A 8 -29.40 -48.96 -26.80
CA VAL A 8 -29.37 -49.74 -25.56
C VAL A 8 -30.41 -49.15 -24.61
N ASP A 9 -31.59 -49.82 -24.57
CA ASP A 9 -32.73 -49.36 -23.76
C ASP A 9 -32.92 -50.13 -22.46
N GLU A 10 -32.20 -51.27 -22.29
CA GLU A 10 -32.21 -52.08 -21.08
C GLU A 10 -31.01 -51.74 -20.18
N ASP A 11 -31.22 -51.84 -18.88
CA ASP A 11 -30.17 -51.62 -17.89
C ASP A 11 -29.21 -52.84 -17.81
N ASN A 12 -27.93 -52.54 -17.47
CA ASN A 12 -26.88 -53.55 -17.27
C ASN A 12 -26.64 -54.50 -18.47
N VAL A 13 -26.79 -53.99 -19.66
CA VAL A 13 -26.51 -54.78 -20.89
C VAL A 13 -25.00 -54.98 -21.03
N THR A 14 -24.58 -56.25 -21.17
CA THR A 14 -23.17 -56.60 -21.42
C THR A 14 -23.02 -57.10 -22.85
N ASN A 15 -22.14 -56.45 -23.62
CA ASN A 15 -21.73 -56.97 -24.92
C ASN A 15 -20.35 -57.65 -24.80
N ALA A 16 -20.33 -58.97 -24.99
CA ALA A 16 -19.10 -59.75 -25.01
C ALA A 16 -18.56 -60.00 -26.44
N ALA A 17 -19.34 -59.65 -27.46
CA ALA A 17 -18.92 -59.82 -28.85
C ALA A 17 -17.88 -58.74 -29.24
N PRO A 18 -16.90 -59.08 -30.05
CA PRO A 18 -15.97 -58.13 -30.62
C PRO A 18 -16.69 -57.13 -31.52
N LEU A 19 -16.28 -55.86 -31.43
CA LEU A 19 -16.74 -54.78 -32.32
C LEU A 19 -15.63 -54.46 -33.33
N VAL A 20 -15.98 -54.53 -34.61
CA VAL A 20 -15.07 -54.14 -35.70
C VAL A 20 -15.64 -52.86 -36.36
N LEU A 21 -15.04 -51.73 -36.03
CA LEU A 21 -15.45 -50.42 -36.48
C LEU A 21 -14.90 -50.15 -37.90
N ARG A 22 -15.73 -50.25 -38.89
CA ARG A 22 -15.40 -49.88 -40.29
C ARG A 22 -15.85 -48.46 -40.61
N GLU A 23 -16.85 -48.01 -39.92
CA GLU A 23 -17.47 -46.69 -39.96
C GLU A 23 -17.79 -46.24 -38.54
N THR A 24 -18.23 -45.01 -38.35
CA THR A 24 -18.63 -44.45 -37.04
C THR A 24 -19.76 -45.30 -36.44
N LEU A 25 -19.59 -45.74 -35.18
CA LEU A 25 -20.62 -46.38 -34.39
C LEU A 25 -21.02 -45.48 -33.23
N THR A 26 -22.30 -45.16 -33.12
CA THR A 26 -22.89 -44.47 -31.97
C THR A 26 -23.67 -45.44 -31.10
N ILE A 27 -23.29 -45.59 -29.83
CA ILE A 27 -24.02 -46.28 -28.78
C ILE A 27 -24.88 -45.30 -28.06
N THR A 28 -26.20 -45.46 -28.11
CA THR A 28 -27.19 -44.51 -27.51
C THR A 28 -28.29 -45.30 -26.81
N GLY A 29 -29.19 -44.66 -26.10
CA GLY A 29 -30.38 -45.31 -25.51
C GLY A 29 -30.67 -44.78 -24.10
N THR A 30 -31.61 -45.42 -23.42
CA THR A 30 -32.11 -45.08 -22.09
C THR A 30 -31.61 -46.01 -20.97
N GLY A 31 -30.97 -47.14 -21.35
CA GLY A 31 -30.42 -48.13 -20.43
C GLY A 31 -29.20 -47.61 -19.69
N ASP A 32 -29.06 -47.94 -18.38
CA ASP A 32 -27.91 -47.65 -17.56
C ASP A 32 -27.01 -48.88 -17.40
N GLY A 33 -25.70 -48.67 -17.18
CA GLY A 33 -24.74 -49.74 -16.93
C GLY A 33 -24.37 -50.58 -18.14
N PHE A 34 -24.38 -50.00 -19.34
CA PHE A 34 -23.84 -50.68 -20.53
C PHE A 34 -22.38 -51.08 -20.36
N VAL A 35 -22.03 -52.30 -20.64
CA VAL A 35 -20.69 -52.85 -20.51
C VAL A 35 -20.20 -53.49 -21.80
N GLN A 36 -19.10 -52.94 -22.36
CA GLN A 36 -18.41 -53.55 -23.51
C GLN A 36 -17.22 -54.41 -23.01
N THR A 37 -17.32 -55.71 -23.07
CA THR A 37 -16.24 -56.64 -22.73
C THR A 37 -15.56 -57.29 -23.92
N GLY A 38 -16.22 -57.29 -25.09
CA GLY A 38 -15.60 -57.73 -26.33
C GLY A 38 -14.62 -56.72 -26.89
N ALA A 39 -13.51 -57.22 -27.49
CA ALA A 39 -12.49 -56.32 -28.06
C ALA A 39 -13.05 -55.39 -29.13
N VAL A 40 -12.52 -54.15 -29.18
CA VAL A 40 -12.83 -53.15 -30.18
C VAL A 40 -11.67 -53.01 -31.16
N SER A 41 -11.93 -52.96 -32.44
CA SER A 41 -10.88 -52.82 -33.47
C SER A 41 -11.43 -52.13 -34.71
N GLY A 42 -10.57 -51.74 -35.64
CA GLY A 42 -10.98 -51.10 -36.90
C GLY A 42 -10.45 -49.69 -37.06
N THR A 43 -11.07 -48.92 -37.91
CA THR A 43 -10.65 -47.51 -38.21
C THR A 43 -11.81 -46.53 -38.04
N GLY A 44 -13.01 -46.99 -37.73
CA GLY A 44 -14.15 -46.10 -37.47
C GLY A 44 -14.12 -45.55 -36.06
N ASP A 45 -14.87 -44.44 -35.87
CA ASP A 45 -14.97 -43.79 -34.58
C ASP A 45 -16.02 -44.47 -33.69
N LEU A 46 -15.84 -44.33 -32.35
CA LEU A 46 -16.78 -44.88 -31.38
C LEU A 46 -17.35 -43.76 -30.51
N HIS A 47 -18.68 -43.60 -30.58
CA HIS A 47 -19.43 -42.58 -29.86
C HIS A 47 -20.26 -43.22 -28.73
N PHE A 48 -20.18 -42.64 -27.53
CA PHE A 48 -21.06 -42.93 -26.40
C PHE A 48 -21.99 -41.75 -26.14
N SER A 49 -23.25 -41.95 -26.39
CA SER A 49 -24.32 -40.93 -26.25
C SER A 49 -25.47 -41.47 -25.39
N LEU A 50 -25.22 -41.64 -24.08
CA LEU A 50 -26.13 -42.22 -23.09
C LEU A 50 -26.51 -41.15 -22.03
N PRO A 51 -27.48 -40.31 -22.27
CA PRO A 51 -27.81 -39.15 -21.43
C PRO A 51 -28.07 -39.52 -19.96
N GLY A 52 -27.24 -38.99 -19.02
CA GLY A 52 -27.38 -39.25 -17.59
C GLY A 52 -27.09 -40.70 -17.16
N LYS A 53 -26.52 -41.53 -18.01
CA LYS A 53 -26.23 -42.93 -17.78
C LYS A 53 -24.74 -43.20 -17.75
N THR A 54 -24.35 -44.39 -17.27
CA THR A 54 -22.99 -44.86 -17.21
C THR A 54 -22.73 -46.01 -18.17
N ALA A 55 -21.64 -45.94 -18.92
CA ALA A 55 -21.15 -47.07 -19.72
C ALA A 55 -19.75 -47.45 -19.25
N PHE A 56 -19.39 -48.71 -19.50
CA PHE A 56 -18.06 -49.27 -19.15
C PHE A 56 -17.42 -49.83 -20.42
N LEU A 57 -16.19 -49.42 -20.70
CA LEU A 57 -15.38 -49.98 -21.77
C LEU A 57 -14.21 -50.75 -21.12
N LEU A 58 -14.34 -52.07 -21.04
CA LEU A 58 -13.44 -52.95 -20.29
C LEU A 58 -12.43 -53.68 -21.18
N ALA A 59 -12.79 -53.91 -22.44
CA ALA A 59 -11.97 -54.63 -23.41
C ALA A 59 -10.86 -53.75 -23.98
N PRO A 60 -9.73 -54.37 -24.41
CA PRO A 60 -8.75 -53.68 -25.21
C PRO A 60 -9.39 -53.15 -26.51
N ASN A 61 -9.10 -51.93 -26.82
CA ASN A 61 -9.51 -51.24 -28.03
C ASN A 61 -8.26 -51.02 -28.90
N THR A 62 -8.23 -51.63 -30.09
CA THR A 62 -7.15 -51.42 -31.07
C THR A 62 -7.64 -50.62 -32.28
N SER A 63 -8.80 -49.96 -32.15
CA SER A 63 -9.28 -49.03 -33.17
C SER A 63 -8.30 -47.89 -33.35
N ALA A 64 -8.08 -47.53 -34.62
CA ALA A 64 -7.35 -46.35 -34.98
C ALA A 64 -8.25 -45.08 -35.10
N GLY A 65 -9.56 -45.27 -35.01
CA GLY A 65 -10.53 -44.16 -34.95
C GLY A 65 -10.58 -43.50 -33.59
N ASP A 66 -11.26 -42.36 -33.52
CA ASP A 66 -11.38 -41.55 -32.32
C ASP A 66 -12.50 -42.09 -31.40
N LEU A 67 -12.36 -41.75 -30.11
CA LEU A 67 -13.33 -42.13 -29.07
C LEU A 67 -14.04 -40.87 -28.58
N TYR A 68 -15.36 -40.89 -28.62
CA TYR A 68 -16.23 -39.77 -28.26
C TYR A 68 -17.11 -40.10 -27.05
N VAL A 69 -17.09 -39.23 -26.04
CA VAL A 69 -18.07 -39.22 -24.96
C VAL A 69 -19.02 -38.04 -25.21
N ASP A 70 -20.08 -38.26 -25.95
CA ASP A 70 -21.00 -37.22 -26.35
C ASP A 70 -22.00 -36.92 -25.25
N LEU A 71 -22.53 -37.94 -24.57
CA LEU A 71 -23.46 -37.81 -23.44
C LEU A 71 -23.24 -38.92 -22.40
N GLY A 72 -23.38 -38.62 -21.10
CA GLY A 72 -23.27 -39.58 -20.02
C GLY A 72 -21.86 -39.75 -19.47
N THR A 73 -21.63 -40.83 -18.73
CA THR A 73 -20.33 -41.17 -18.15
C THR A 73 -19.78 -42.43 -18.78
N LEU A 74 -18.58 -42.34 -19.36
CA LEU A 74 -17.83 -43.53 -19.82
C LEU A 74 -16.74 -43.88 -18.79
N THR A 75 -16.80 -45.07 -18.21
CA THR A 75 -15.80 -45.58 -17.27
C THR A 75 -14.84 -46.53 -17.97
N VAL A 76 -13.54 -46.26 -17.83
CA VAL A 76 -12.45 -47.01 -18.46
C VAL A 76 -11.43 -47.41 -17.39
N PRO A 77 -11.28 -48.72 -17.07
CA PRO A 77 -10.38 -49.17 -16.02
C PRO A 77 -8.95 -49.50 -16.52
N ASN A 78 -8.68 -49.42 -17.80
CA ASN A 78 -7.33 -49.62 -18.36
C ASN A 78 -7.11 -48.79 -19.63
N ALA A 79 -5.89 -48.33 -19.84
CA ALA A 79 -5.54 -47.47 -20.98
C ALA A 79 -5.73 -48.15 -22.34
N ALA A 80 -5.55 -49.46 -22.41
CA ALA A 80 -5.70 -50.19 -23.67
C ALA A 80 -7.15 -50.13 -24.21
N ALA A 81 -8.13 -49.81 -23.37
CA ALA A 81 -9.50 -49.67 -23.79
C ALA A 81 -9.79 -48.34 -24.51
N LEU A 82 -8.92 -47.34 -24.44
CA LEU A 82 -9.08 -46.04 -25.11
C LEU A 82 -8.80 -46.08 -26.62
N GLY A 83 -8.18 -47.14 -27.11
CA GLY A 83 -7.70 -47.19 -28.52
C GLY A 83 -6.44 -46.37 -28.73
N THR A 84 -6.20 -45.98 -29.98
CA THR A 84 -4.99 -45.24 -30.37
C THR A 84 -5.32 -43.84 -30.91
N GLY A 85 -6.58 -43.52 -31.16
CA GLY A 85 -7.06 -42.23 -31.64
C GLY A 85 -7.15 -41.18 -30.53
N THR A 86 -7.65 -40.03 -30.88
CA THR A 86 -7.96 -38.93 -29.93
C THR A 86 -9.22 -39.25 -29.13
N VAL A 87 -9.24 -38.86 -27.87
CA VAL A 87 -10.43 -39.00 -27.03
C VAL A 87 -11.07 -37.63 -26.86
N TYR A 88 -12.33 -37.52 -27.29
CA TYR A 88 -13.13 -36.30 -27.23
C TYR A 88 -14.17 -36.47 -26.13
N VAL A 89 -14.22 -35.49 -25.22
CA VAL A 89 -15.31 -35.33 -24.28
C VAL A 89 -15.99 -34.01 -24.62
N ASN A 90 -16.83 -34.08 -25.67
CA ASN A 90 -17.39 -32.89 -26.29
C ASN A 90 -18.68 -32.43 -25.63
N GLU A 91 -19.01 -31.16 -25.82
CA GLU A 91 -20.26 -30.54 -25.40
C GLU A 91 -21.10 -30.11 -26.60
N GLU A 92 -22.29 -30.63 -26.70
CA GLU A 92 -23.40 -29.96 -27.38
C GLU A 92 -24.24 -29.24 -26.34
N GLU A 93 -24.41 -28.01 -26.54
CA GLU A 93 -25.09 -26.85 -25.93
C GLU A 93 -25.75 -26.89 -24.54
N THR A 94 -26.21 -27.99 -23.94
CA THR A 94 -27.06 -27.88 -22.74
C THR A 94 -26.92 -28.90 -21.63
N SER A 95 -26.03 -29.88 -21.74
CA SER A 95 -25.96 -30.99 -20.77
C SER A 95 -24.68 -30.97 -19.93
N THR A 96 -24.83 -30.93 -18.60
CA THR A 96 -23.75 -30.94 -17.61
C THR A 96 -23.15 -32.34 -17.39
N ASN A 97 -23.68 -33.39 -17.97
CA ASN A 97 -23.35 -34.78 -17.60
C ASN A 97 -22.56 -35.51 -18.68
N LYS A 98 -21.34 -35.08 -18.95
CA LYS A 98 -20.42 -35.75 -19.86
C LYS A 98 -19.09 -35.94 -19.17
N THR A 99 -18.73 -37.15 -18.80
CA THR A 99 -17.51 -37.40 -18.04
C THR A 99 -16.83 -38.67 -18.53
N LEU A 100 -15.55 -38.57 -18.88
CA LEU A 100 -14.66 -39.70 -18.99
C LEU A 100 -14.11 -40.04 -17.60
N CYS A 101 -14.45 -41.21 -17.08
CA CYS A 101 -13.95 -41.69 -15.80
C CYS A 101 -12.84 -42.72 -16.02
N LEU A 102 -11.62 -42.38 -15.65
CA LEU A 102 -10.46 -43.24 -15.68
C LEU A 102 -10.25 -43.83 -14.29
N ASP A 103 -10.31 -45.17 -14.15
CA ASP A 103 -10.24 -45.84 -12.85
C ASP A 103 -9.03 -46.79 -12.78
N LYS A 104 -8.37 -46.89 -11.60
CA LYS A 104 -7.23 -47.74 -11.29
C LYS A 104 -5.90 -47.37 -11.95
N GLY A 105 -5.40 -46.16 -11.83
CA GLY A 105 -4.05 -45.77 -12.24
C GLY A 105 -3.54 -46.33 -13.57
N MET A 106 -3.19 -45.50 -14.52
CA MET A 106 -2.75 -45.94 -15.86
C MET A 106 -1.89 -44.90 -16.55
N SER A 107 -1.19 -45.32 -17.62
CA SER A 107 -0.49 -44.41 -18.54
C SER A 107 -1.33 -44.20 -19.80
N ILE A 108 -1.66 -42.95 -20.11
CA ILE A 108 -2.54 -42.57 -21.19
C ILE A 108 -1.71 -41.84 -22.25
N SER A 109 -1.63 -42.37 -23.44
CA SER A 109 -0.89 -41.79 -24.56
C SER A 109 -1.81 -41.04 -25.53
N ASN A 110 -3.09 -41.23 -25.41
CA ASN A 110 -4.09 -40.56 -26.27
C ASN A 110 -4.10 -39.04 -26.06
N PRO A 111 -4.15 -38.25 -27.13
CA PRO A 111 -4.56 -36.85 -27.00
C PRO A 111 -5.99 -36.78 -26.45
N LEU A 112 -6.25 -35.82 -25.59
CA LEU A 112 -7.57 -35.56 -25.03
C LEU A 112 -8.05 -34.17 -25.51
N VAL A 113 -9.31 -34.09 -25.94
CA VAL A 113 -9.99 -32.84 -26.26
C VAL A 113 -11.23 -32.74 -25.37
N LEU A 114 -11.23 -31.77 -24.47
CA LEU A 114 -12.22 -31.65 -23.42
C LEU A 114 -13.02 -30.34 -23.59
N GLY A 115 -14.35 -30.44 -23.75
CA GLY A 115 -15.25 -29.33 -23.95
C GLY A 115 -15.29 -28.83 -25.39
N SER A 116 -15.99 -27.73 -25.64
CA SER A 116 -16.07 -27.04 -26.93
C SER A 116 -15.87 -25.51 -26.77
N GLU A 117 -15.50 -24.82 -27.84
CA GLU A 117 -15.26 -23.37 -27.86
C GLU A 117 -16.53 -22.53 -27.61
N GLU A 118 -17.73 -23.13 -27.76
CA GLU A 118 -18.99 -22.39 -27.73
C GLU A 118 -19.68 -22.28 -26.37
N THR A 119 -19.18 -22.93 -25.33
CA THR A 119 -19.87 -23.03 -24.04
C THR A 119 -19.05 -22.60 -22.84
N ALA A 120 -19.60 -21.68 -22.06
CA ALA A 120 -19.06 -21.20 -20.77
C ALA A 120 -19.39 -22.17 -19.62
N CYS A 121 -19.16 -23.47 -19.76
CA CYS A 121 -19.54 -24.47 -18.76
C CYS A 121 -18.35 -24.96 -17.90
N TRP A 122 -18.53 -24.99 -16.56
CA TRP A 122 -17.61 -25.51 -15.56
C TRP A 122 -17.75 -27.01 -15.33
N ALA A 123 -18.25 -27.75 -16.28
CA ALA A 123 -18.58 -29.14 -16.11
C ALA A 123 -17.32 -29.99 -16.02
N GLU A 124 -17.38 -31.01 -15.18
CA GLU A 124 -16.36 -32.02 -15.09
C GLU A 124 -16.35 -32.88 -16.36
N ARG A 125 -15.22 -32.82 -17.08
CA ARG A 125 -15.05 -33.57 -18.34
C ARG A 125 -14.25 -34.85 -18.17
N ILE A 126 -13.32 -34.87 -17.23
CA ILE A 126 -12.52 -36.04 -16.93
C ILE A 126 -12.38 -36.22 -15.42
N ARG A 127 -12.46 -37.48 -14.97
CA ARG A 127 -12.27 -37.88 -13.59
C ARG A 127 -11.26 -38.98 -13.51
N TYR A 128 -10.16 -38.77 -12.78
CA TYR A 128 -9.16 -39.77 -12.44
C TYR A 128 -9.46 -40.35 -11.08
N ARG A 129 -9.50 -41.67 -10.95
CA ARG A 129 -9.86 -42.37 -9.70
C ARG A 129 -8.90 -43.48 -9.35
N ASN A 130 -8.60 -43.59 -8.04
CA ASN A 130 -7.97 -44.77 -7.44
C ASN A 130 -6.60 -45.15 -8.05
N GLY A 131 -5.60 -44.27 -7.94
CA GLY A 131 -4.25 -44.64 -8.33
C GLY A 131 -3.42 -43.54 -8.96
N THR A 132 -2.31 -43.93 -9.56
CA THR A 132 -1.38 -43.00 -10.22
C THR A 132 -1.60 -43.06 -11.73
N PHE A 133 -1.75 -41.89 -12.33
CA PHE A 133 -1.97 -41.72 -13.76
C PHE A 133 -0.82 -40.92 -14.38
N ASN A 134 -0.35 -41.36 -15.55
CA ASN A 134 0.61 -40.65 -16.37
C ASN A 134 -0.10 -40.24 -17.67
N GLN A 135 -0.49 -38.98 -17.74
CA GLN A 135 -1.12 -38.41 -18.96
C GLN A 135 -0.01 -37.93 -19.90
N ASN A 136 0.43 -38.84 -20.81
CA ASN A 136 1.48 -38.57 -21.80
C ASN A 136 0.95 -37.84 -23.04
N GLY A 137 -0.34 -38.07 -23.38
CA GLY A 137 -0.99 -37.39 -24.48
C GLY A 137 -1.30 -35.94 -24.10
N LYS A 138 -1.30 -35.04 -25.09
CA LYS A 138 -1.68 -33.66 -24.92
C LYS A 138 -3.14 -33.53 -24.49
N ILE A 139 -3.45 -32.57 -23.64
CA ILE A 139 -4.81 -32.20 -23.25
C ILE A 139 -5.13 -30.84 -23.88
N THR A 140 -6.12 -30.80 -24.76
CA THR A 140 -6.73 -29.57 -25.24
C THR A 140 -7.99 -29.30 -24.42
N VAL A 141 -8.12 -28.11 -23.82
CA VAL A 141 -9.23 -27.79 -22.92
C VAL A 141 -10.02 -26.59 -23.42
N HIS A 142 -11.34 -26.73 -23.35
CA HIS A 142 -12.28 -25.66 -23.56
C HIS A 142 -13.21 -25.60 -22.34
N HIS A 143 -13.03 -24.62 -21.47
CA HIS A 143 -13.80 -24.40 -20.23
C HIS A 143 -14.02 -25.69 -19.41
N SER A 144 -12.99 -26.51 -19.22
CA SER A 144 -13.13 -27.88 -18.74
C SER A 144 -12.56 -28.10 -17.36
N LYS A 145 -13.27 -28.90 -16.54
CA LYS A 145 -12.82 -29.34 -15.22
C LYS A 145 -12.23 -30.75 -15.26
N LEU A 146 -11.04 -30.90 -14.74
CA LEU A 146 -10.33 -32.14 -14.49
C LEU A 146 -10.41 -32.46 -12.99
N ALA A 147 -11.05 -33.57 -12.64
CA ALA A 147 -11.19 -34.02 -11.26
C ALA A 147 -10.26 -35.17 -10.94
N ALA A 148 -9.74 -35.24 -9.71
CA ALA A 148 -8.98 -36.36 -9.17
C ALA A 148 -9.56 -36.80 -7.83
N GLN A 149 -9.80 -38.12 -7.66
CA GLN A 149 -10.38 -38.72 -6.46
C GLN A 149 -9.53 -39.89 -6.02
N ALA A 150 -8.90 -39.79 -4.87
CA ALA A 150 -7.90 -40.73 -4.39
C ALA A 150 -6.83 -41.05 -5.50
N ALA A 151 -6.41 -40.00 -6.23
CA ALA A 151 -5.58 -40.15 -7.42
C ALA A 151 -4.44 -39.13 -7.48
N ARG A 152 -3.29 -39.58 -8.01
CA ARG A 152 -2.18 -38.71 -8.38
C ARG A 152 -2.03 -38.71 -9.90
N VAL A 153 -2.15 -37.54 -10.51
CA VAL A 153 -2.15 -37.39 -11.96
C VAL A 153 -0.91 -36.61 -12.41
N HIS A 154 -0.02 -37.29 -13.12
CA HIS A 154 1.14 -36.69 -13.75
C HIS A 154 0.78 -36.26 -15.17
N VAL A 155 0.79 -34.97 -15.44
CA VAL A 155 0.50 -34.40 -16.76
C VAL A 155 1.82 -34.17 -17.49
N MET A 156 2.11 -35.04 -18.44
CA MET A 156 3.37 -35.08 -19.21
C MET A 156 3.22 -34.50 -20.60
N GLY A 157 2.03 -34.62 -21.23
CA GLY A 157 1.79 -34.23 -22.61
C GLY A 157 1.55 -32.72 -22.81
N GLY A 158 1.40 -31.98 -21.72
CA GLY A 158 1.04 -30.56 -21.73
C GLY A 158 -0.46 -30.32 -21.78
N ILE A 159 -0.84 -29.07 -21.49
CA ILE A 159 -2.24 -28.57 -21.53
C ILE A 159 -2.26 -27.31 -22.36
N GLU A 160 -3.19 -27.20 -23.30
CA GLU A 160 -3.41 -25.98 -24.05
C GLU A 160 -4.94 -25.72 -24.21
N GLY A 161 -5.31 -24.46 -24.48
CA GLY A 161 -6.69 -24.07 -24.71
C GLY A 161 -7.03 -22.75 -24.05
N ASP A 162 -8.29 -22.62 -23.64
CA ASP A 162 -8.76 -21.37 -23.05
C ASP A 162 -8.76 -21.38 -21.52
N LYS A 163 -9.35 -22.42 -20.90
CA LYS A 163 -9.54 -22.44 -19.45
C LYS A 163 -9.53 -23.87 -18.90
N VAL A 164 -8.71 -24.09 -17.88
CA VAL A 164 -8.67 -25.35 -17.17
C VAL A 164 -9.01 -25.17 -15.69
N VAL A 165 -9.77 -26.12 -15.15
CA VAL A 165 -10.05 -26.24 -13.72
C VAL A 165 -9.49 -27.56 -13.21
N PHE A 166 -8.46 -27.51 -12.36
CA PHE A 166 -8.01 -28.67 -11.61
C PHE A 166 -8.80 -28.76 -10.30
N ALA A 167 -9.38 -29.94 -10.04
CA ALA A 167 -10.19 -30.18 -8.85
C ALA A 167 -9.81 -31.50 -8.16
N PRO A 168 -8.62 -31.59 -7.55
CA PRO A 168 -8.26 -32.76 -6.74
C PRO A 168 -9.02 -32.74 -5.41
N ASP A 169 -9.44 -33.92 -4.94
CA ASP A 169 -9.89 -34.08 -3.55
C ASP A 169 -8.69 -34.02 -2.57
N ALA A 170 -8.95 -34.02 -1.26
CA ALA A 170 -7.91 -33.85 -0.25
C ALA A 170 -6.78 -34.90 -0.28
N ALA A 171 -7.05 -36.08 -0.87
CA ALA A 171 -6.07 -37.18 -1.01
C ALA A 171 -5.39 -37.20 -2.37
N SER A 172 -5.69 -36.23 -3.24
CA SER A 172 -5.30 -36.24 -4.65
C SER A 172 -4.37 -35.10 -5.02
N ALA A 173 -3.63 -35.27 -6.11
CA ALA A 173 -2.81 -34.24 -6.69
C ALA A 173 -2.78 -34.32 -8.22
N PHE A 174 -2.72 -33.16 -8.85
CA PHE A 174 -2.24 -32.98 -10.22
C PHE A 174 -0.81 -32.47 -10.18
N VAL A 175 0.05 -33.04 -11.03
CA VAL A 175 1.46 -32.65 -11.19
C VAL A 175 1.74 -32.39 -12.66
N VAL A 176 1.98 -31.15 -13.04
CA VAL A 176 2.35 -30.76 -14.42
C VAL A 176 3.87 -30.74 -14.52
N GLU A 177 4.48 -31.67 -15.29
CA GLU A 177 5.91 -31.96 -15.18
C GLU A 177 6.78 -31.55 -16.36
N THR A 178 6.31 -31.69 -17.60
CA THR A 178 7.20 -31.56 -18.78
C THR A 178 6.91 -30.35 -19.67
N LYS A 179 5.68 -29.89 -19.70
CA LYS A 179 5.26 -28.74 -20.49
C LYS A 179 4.36 -27.85 -19.67
N PRO A 180 4.65 -26.55 -19.64
CA PRO A 180 3.77 -25.60 -18.94
C PRO A 180 2.40 -25.53 -19.62
N PRO A 181 1.33 -25.25 -18.89
CA PRO A 181 0.03 -24.93 -19.47
C PRO A 181 0.08 -23.66 -20.31
N THR A 182 -0.55 -23.70 -21.49
CA THR A 182 -0.71 -22.54 -22.38
C THR A 182 -2.21 -22.25 -22.51
N LEU A 183 -2.69 -21.24 -21.80
CA LEU A 183 -4.10 -20.91 -21.67
C LEU A 183 -4.36 -19.45 -22.08
N THR A 184 -5.42 -19.23 -22.85
CA THR A 184 -5.77 -17.87 -23.30
C THR A 184 -6.59 -17.08 -22.29
N GLU A 185 -7.25 -17.73 -21.34
CA GLU A 185 -8.08 -17.10 -20.32
C GLU A 185 -7.53 -17.31 -18.91
N CYS A 186 -7.63 -18.50 -18.36
CA CYS A 186 -7.25 -18.72 -16.97
C CYS A 186 -6.97 -20.17 -16.56
N LEU A 187 -6.19 -20.27 -15.49
CA LEU A 187 -5.98 -21.49 -14.73
C LEU A 187 -6.75 -21.41 -13.41
N TRP A 188 -7.50 -22.47 -13.07
CA TRP A 188 -8.16 -22.60 -11.77
C TRP A 188 -7.57 -23.78 -10.99
N ALA A 189 -7.14 -23.49 -9.76
CA ALA A 189 -6.79 -24.50 -8.78
C ALA A 189 -7.91 -24.58 -7.74
N GLY A 190 -8.60 -25.73 -7.68
CA GLY A 190 -9.78 -25.92 -6.86
C GLY A 190 -9.79 -27.22 -6.10
N GLY A 191 -10.93 -27.51 -5.46
CA GLY A 191 -11.09 -28.70 -4.63
C GLY A 191 -10.42 -28.55 -3.26
N ALA A 192 -9.80 -29.64 -2.77
CA ALA A 192 -9.16 -29.66 -1.45
C ALA A 192 -7.76 -30.29 -1.47
N GLY A 193 -7.25 -30.65 -2.65
CA GLY A 193 -5.96 -31.29 -2.82
C GLY A 193 -4.89 -30.34 -3.37
N THR A 194 -3.87 -30.94 -4.01
CA THR A 194 -2.71 -30.17 -4.49
C THR A 194 -2.67 -30.11 -6.01
N VAL A 195 -2.40 -28.93 -6.52
CA VAL A 195 -1.99 -28.70 -7.92
C VAL A 195 -0.54 -28.28 -7.93
N ARG A 196 0.33 -29.06 -8.52
CA ARG A 196 1.77 -28.83 -8.55
C ARG A 196 2.22 -28.49 -9.96
N LEU A 197 2.80 -27.35 -10.15
CA LEU A 197 3.44 -26.95 -11.40
C LEU A 197 4.95 -27.11 -11.25
N ALA A 198 5.52 -28.08 -11.96
CA ALA A 198 6.94 -28.40 -11.90
C ALA A 198 7.75 -27.76 -13.04
N VAL A 199 7.09 -27.12 -13.99
CA VAL A 199 7.70 -26.48 -15.16
C VAL A 199 7.26 -25.03 -15.25
N ALA A 200 8.24 -24.11 -15.29
CA ALA A 200 8.01 -22.68 -15.46
C ALA A 200 7.49 -22.32 -16.86
N GLY A 201 6.87 -21.17 -16.99
CA GLY A 201 6.37 -20.63 -18.25
C GLY A 201 4.88 -20.92 -18.51
N THR A 202 4.09 -21.10 -17.45
CA THR A 202 2.62 -21.18 -17.58
C THR A 202 2.08 -19.88 -18.19
N GLU A 203 1.47 -19.97 -19.35
CA GLU A 203 0.78 -18.87 -19.99
C GLU A 203 -0.68 -18.88 -19.56
N ALA A 204 -1.02 -18.08 -18.54
CA ALA A 204 -2.38 -17.87 -18.08
C ALA A 204 -2.52 -16.42 -17.60
N PRO A 205 -3.37 -15.59 -18.23
CA PRO A 205 -3.59 -14.20 -17.84
C PRO A 205 -4.17 -14.04 -16.44
N SER A 206 -4.87 -15.06 -15.95
CA SER A 206 -5.48 -15.08 -14.64
C SER A 206 -5.38 -16.44 -13.96
N VAL A 207 -5.20 -16.41 -12.64
CA VAL A 207 -5.17 -17.61 -11.79
C VAL A 207 -6.23 -17.48 -10.71
N TYR A 208 -7.10 -18.47 -10.62
CA TYR A 208 -8.18 -18.49 -9.63
C TYR A 208 -8.06 -19.67 -8.69
N GLY A 209 -8.35 -19.42 -7.42
CA GLY A 209 -8.45 -20.45 -6.41
C GLY A 209 -9.87 -20.62 -5.90
N PHE A 210 -10.28 -21.86 -5.63
CA PHE A 210 -11.52 -22.14 -4.91
C PHE A 210 -11.39 -23.39 -4.03
N GLY A 211 -12.25 -23.51 -3.01
CA GLY A 211 -12.12 -24.56 -2.02
C GLY A 211 -10.90 -24.33 -1.10
N THR A 212 -10.20 -25.39 -0.77
CA THR A 212 -9.00 -25.36 0.08
C THR A 212 -7.77 -25.89 -0.68
N ALA A 213 -7.73 -25.73 -2.00
CA ALA A 213 -6.66 -26.19 -2.83
C ALA A 213 -5.33 -25.48 -2.54
N THR A 214 -4.23 -26.22 -2.70
CA THR A 214 -2.87 -25.67 -2.67
C THR A 214 -2.26 -25.74 -4.07
N LEU A 215 -1.85 -24.60 -4.60
CA LEU A 215 -1.04 -24.48 -5.81
C LEU A 215 0.44 -24.41 -5.41
N VAL A 216 1.24 -25.42 -5.79
CA VAL A 216 2.66 -25.47 -5.47
C VAL A 216 3.47 -25.15 -6.72
N LEU A 217 4.43 -24.23 -6.60
CA LEU A 217 5.31 -23.78 -7.68
C LEU A 217 6.73 -24.36 -7.45
N GLU A 218 7.23 -25.15 -8.37
CA GLU A 218 8.54 -25.82 -8.25
C GLU A 218 9.65 -25.15 -9.08
N GLY A 219 9.54 -23.87 -9.32
CA GLY A 219 10.55 -23.08 -10.02
C GLY A 219 10.25 -21.59 -9.93
N THR A 220 11.08 -20.79 -10.56
CA THR A 220 11.04 -19.33 -10.52
C THR A 220 10.14 -18.77 -11.62
N ASN A 221 9.34 -17.73 -11.30
CA ASN A 221 8.53 -16.96 -12.24
C ASN A 221 7.62 -17.82 -13.14
N PHE A 222 6.67 -18.53 -12.54
CA PHE A 222 5.77 -19.46 -13.22
C PHE A 222 4.75 -18.79 -14.15
N PHE A 223 4.35 -17.55 -13.88
CA PHE A 223 3.27 -16.88 -14.60
C PHE A 223 3.78 -15.67 -15.37
N PRO A 224 3.09 -15.24 -16.43
CA PRO A 224 3.46 -14.04 -17.15
C PRO A 224 3.32 -12.79 -16.25
N HIS A 225 4.14 -11.79 -16.52
CA HIS A 225 4.03 -10.50 -15.86
C HIS A 225 2.62 -9.92 -16.06
N GLY A 226 2.00 -9.49 -14.98
CA GLY A 226 0.64 -8.95 -14.98
C GLY A 226 -0.48 -9.99 -14.84
N ALA A 227 -0.18 -11.27 -14.66
CA ALA A 227 -1.20 -12.26 -14.34
C ALA A 227 -1.95 -11.90 -13.06
N ASN A 228 -3.30 -11.90 -13.11
CA ASN A 228 -4.15 -11.58 -11.98
C ASN A 228 -4.43 -12.83 -11.14
N PHE A 229 -4.49 -12.65 -9.83
CA PHE A 229 -4.80 -13.71 -8.88
C PHE A 229 -6.05 -13.35 -8.09
N ALA A 230 -6.99 -14.29 -8.00
CA ALA A 230 -8.22 -14.11 -7.22
C ALA A 230 -8.70 -15.41 -6.59
N THR A 231 -9.49 -15.29 -5.53
CA THR A 231 -10.23 -16.40 -4.94
C THR A 231 -11.71 -16.24 -5.22
N GLN A 232 -12.36 -17.33 -5.58
CA GLN A 232 -13.82 -17.34 -5.79
C GLN A 232 -14.52 -18.24 -4.78
N ASN A 233 -15.75 -17.91 -4.46
CA ASN A 233 -16.69 -18.56 -3.52
C ASN A 233 -16.48 -18.24 -2.03
N THR A 234 -17.56 -18.36 -1.29
CA THR A 234 -17.70 -17.90 0.10
C THR A 234 -16.85 -18.66 1.13
N ASP A 235 -16.51 -19.90 0.87
CA ASP A 235 -15.84 -20.78 1.82
C ASP A 235 -14.44 -21.19 1.33
N SER A 236 -13.87 -20.44 0.42
CA SER A 236 -12.58 -20.76 -0.19
C SER A 236 -11.43 -20.20 0.64
N HIS A 237 -10.39 -21.01 0.83
CA HIS A 237 -9.09 -20.63 1.36
C HIS A 237 -8.00 -21.13 0.41
N PHE A 238 -7.64 -20.33 -0.57
CA PHE A 238 -6.66 -20.71 -1.59
C PHE A 238 -5.24 -20.46 -1.10
N THR A 239 -4.37 -21.44 -1.25
CA THR A 239 -2.96 -21.34 -0.91
C THR A 239 -2.08 -21.44 -2.15
N ILE A 240 -1.12 -20.52 -2.29
CA ILE A 240 -0.05 -20.58 -3.29
C ILE A 240 1.25 -20.79 -2.53
N ASP A 241 1.84 -21.97 -2.67
CA ASP A 241 3.13 -22.29 -2.08
C ASP A 241 4.23 -22.08 -3.11
N VAL A 242 5.07 -21.08 -2.87
CA VAL A 242 6.21 -20.76 -3.75
C VAL A 242 7.39 -21.71 -3.57
N ASN A 243 7.35 -22.58 -2.53
CA ASN A 243 8.28 -23.68 -2.31
C ASN A 243 9.76 -23.26 -2.43
N GLY A 244 10.10 -22.09 -1.90
CA GLY A 244 11.48 -21.54 -1.87
C GLY A 244 11.95 -20.90 -3.18
N HIS A 245 11.07 -20.66 -4.14
CA HIS A 245 11.42 -20.06 -5.42
C HIS A 245 10.90 -18.62 -5.56
N ASP A 246 11.72 -17.76 -6.15
CA ASP A 246 11.34 -16.40 -6.47
C ASP A 246 10.14 -16.35 -7.42
N GLN A 247 9.20 -15.46 -7.13
CA GLN A 247 8.00 -15.28 -7.94
C GLN A 247 7.73 -13.82 -8.25
N TYR A 248 7.22 -13.60 -9.45
CA TYR A 248 6.66 -12.33 -9.88
C TYR A 248 5.17 -12.53 -10.15
N PHE A 249 4.34 -11.91 -9.32
CA PHE A 249 2.89 -11.95 -9.46
C PHE A 249 2.35 -10.59 -9.88
N GLY A 250 1.26 -10.59 -10.63
CA GLY A 250 0.48 -9.40 -10.91
C GLY A 250 -0.41 -9.02 -9.73
N SER A 251 -1.59 -8.48 -10.02
CA SER A 251 -2.50 -8.01 -8.98
C SER A 251 -3.22 -9.15 -8.26
N PHE A 252 -3.30 -9.02 -6.94
CA PHE A 252 -4.24 -9.78 -6.13
C PHE A 252 -5.52 -8.95 -5.97
N ALA A 253 -6.48 -9.15 -6.85
CA ALA A 253 -7.76 -8.48 -6.84
C ALA A 253 -8.89 -9.49 -6.63
N GLY A 254 -9.77 -9.24 -5.68
CA GLY A 254 -10.99 -10.06 -5.53
C GLY A 254 -12.11 -9.49 -6.40
N GLU A 255 -12.81 -10.33 -7.15
CA GLU A 255 -14.06 -9.96 -7.78
C GLU A 255 -15.20 -9.98 -6.75
N GLY A 256 -15.95 -8.88 -6.64
CA GLY A 256 -17.16 -8.76 -5.82
C GLY A 256 -16.95 -8.25 -4.39
N ALA A 257 -18.06 -7.97 -3.70
CA ALA A 257 -18.09 -7.32 -2.38
C ALA A 257 -17.58 -8.19 -1.22
N THR A 258 -17.30 -9.46 -1.45
CA THR A 258 -16.84 -10.42 -0.43
C THR A 258 -15.53 -11.06 -0.88
N LYS A 259 -14.42 -10.45 -0.54
CA LYS A 259 -13.09 -10.93 -0.87
C LYS A 259 -12.68 -12.07 0.05
N ARG A 260 -11.99 -13.07 -0.51
CA ARG A 260 -11.69 -14.34 0.14
C ARG A 260 -10.22 -14.45 0.49
N PRO A 261 -9.87 -15.19 1.57
CA PRO A 261 -8.48 -15.36 1.94
C PRO A 261 -7.69 -16.11 0.87
N CYS A 262 -6.54 -15.52 0.52
CA CYS A 262 -5.48 -16.15 -0.25
C CYS A 262 -4.22 -16.16 0.61
N THR A 263 -3.59 -17.32 0.74
CA THR A 263 -2.32 -17.44 1.47
C THR A 263 -1.17 -17.60 0.48
N LEU A 264 -0.20 -16.71 0.54
CA LEU A 264 1.11 -16.89 -0.06
C LEU A 264 2.00 -17.59 0.97
N LEU A 265 2.43 -18.80 0.65
CA LEU A 265 3.16 -19.68 1.53
C LEU A 265 4.57 -19.91 0.98
N ASN A 266 5.57 -19.89 1.84
CA ASN A 266 6.85 -20.51 1.59
C ASN A 266 7.00 -21.68 2.57
N ALA A 267 6.69 -22.89 2.10
CA ALA A 267 6.76 -24.09 2.93
C ALA A 267 8.18 -24.66 3.03
N LYS A 268 9.14 -24.13 2.27
CA LYS A 268 10.51 -24.65 2.23
C LYS A 268 11.39 -23.99 3.28
N ASP A 269 11.66 -24.74 4.35
CA ASP A 269 12.51 -24.27 5.44
C ASP A 269 13.90 -23.78 4.98
N GLY A 270 14.41 -22.76 5.64
CA GLY A 270 15.75 -22.20 5.40
C GLY A 270 15.89 -21.42 4.10
N THR A 271 14.78 -21.11 3.42
CA THR A 271 14.76 -20.25 2.24
C THR A 271 14.00 -18.96 2.50
N CYS A 272 14.37 -17.88 1.80
CA CYS A 272 13.69 -16.59 1.84
C CYS A 272 13.60 -16.05 0.40
N PRO A 273 12.65 -16.59 -0.41
CA PRO A 273 12.52 -16.18 -1.80
C PRO A 273 12.01 -14.74 -1.93
N THR A 274 12.35 -14.11 -3.05
CA THR A 274 11.80 -12.81 -3.42
C THR A 274 10.42 -13.00 -4.01
N LEU A 275 9.46 -12.34 -3.40
CA LEU A 275 8.08 -12.31 -3.87
C LEU A 275 7.72 -10.90 -4.34
N THR A 276 7.68 -10.69 -5.65
CA THR A 276 7.29 -9.41 -6.24
C THR A 276 5.81 -9.41 -6.58
N LEU A 277 5.07 -8.46 -6.01
CA LEU A 277 3.65 -8.24 -6.26
C LEU A 277 3.47 -6.93 -7.05
N GLU A 278 3.17 -7.04 -8.34
CA GLU A 278 2.89 -5.87 -9.19
C GLU A 278 1.41 -5.50 -9.12
N GLN A 279 1.04 -4.79 -8.07
CA GLN A 279 -0.34 -4.41 -7.82
C GLN A 279 -0.76 -3.24 -8.72
N THR A 280 -1.62 -3.51 -9.71
CA THR A 280 -2.17 -2.52 -10.64
C THR A 280 -3.63 -2.15 -10.33
N GLN A 281 -4.29 -2.91 -9.45
CA GLN A 281 -5.64 -2.66 -8.95
C GLN A 281 -5.62 -2.64 -7.43
N ASP A 282 -6.37 -1.74 -6.82
CA ASP A 282 -6.43 -1.63 -5.37
C ASP A 282 -6.97 -2.91 -4.74
N ASN A 283 -6.27 -3.40 -3.72
CA ASN A 283 -6.73 -4.46 -2.85
C ASN A 283 -6.98 -3.89 -1.44
N PRO A 284 -8.19 -3.40 -1.15
CA PRO A 284 -8.50 -2.77 0.12
C PRO A 284 -8.83 -3.77 1.25
N THR A 285 -8.56 -5.06 1.06
CA THR A 285 -8.89 -6.10 2.04
C THR A 285 -7.66 -6.76 2.62
N THR A 286 -7.76 -7.17 3.90
CA THR A 286 -6.73 -7.90 4.64
C THR A 286 -6.73 -9.40 4.36
N ASN A 287 -7.28 -9.83 3.24
CA ASN A 287 -7.46 -11.26 2.93
C ASN A 287 -6.28 -11.90 2.19
N LEU A 288 -5.22 -11.15 1.93
CA LEU A 288 -3.96 -11.71 1.48
C LEU A 288 -3.08 -11.99 2.69
N HIS A 289 -2.79 -13.26 2.90
CA HIS A 289 -2.02 -13.74 4.04
C HIS A 289 -0.62 -14.16 3.60
N PHE A 290 0.38 -13.89 4.44
CA PHE A 290 1.76 -14.33 4.25
C PHE A 290 2.11 -15.38 5.31
N ARG A 291 2.76 -16.47 4.92
CA ARG A 291 3.24 -17.53 5.80
C ARG A 291 4.61 -18.01 5.37
N GLY A 292 5.57 -18.03 6.29
CA GLY A 292 6.97 -18.31 6.01
C GLY A 292 7.74 -17.10 5.53
N ALA A 293 9.07 -17.21 5.48
CA ALA A 293 9.95 -16.08 5.19
C ALA A 293 9.94 -15.70 3.71
N PHE A 294 9.80 -14.39 3.46
CA PHE A 294 9.87 -13.79 2.12
C PHE A 294 10.66 -12.49 2.15
N HIS A 295 11.38 -12.20 1.08
CA HIS A 295 11.68 -10.83 0.72
C HIS A 295 10.53 -10.30 -0.16
N LEU A 296 9.61 -9.55 0.45
CA LEU A 296 8.42 -9.04 -0.23
C LEU A 296 8.71 -7.72 -0.92
N VAL A 297 8.47 -7.67 -2.22
CA VAL A 297 8.57 -6.46 -3.03
C VAL A 297 7.18 -6.07 -3.51
N LYS A 298 6.63 -5.00 -2.94
CA LYS A 298 5.41 -4.36 -3.44
C LYS A 298 5.76 -3.43 -4.59
N ALA A 299 5.38 -3.82 -5.79
CA ALA A 299 5.50 -3.04 -7.02
C ALA A 299 4.11 -2.64 -7.55
N GLY A 300 4.08 -1.89 -8.67
CA GLY A 300 2.84 -1.35 -9.26
C GLY A 300 2.27 -0.15 -8.49
N THR A 301 1.40 0.61 -9.14
CA THR A 301 0.94 1.92 -8.64
C THR A 301 -0.23 1.87 -7.66
N ALA A 302 -0.93 0.74 -7.59
CA ALA A 302 -2.12 0.59 -6.75
C ALA A 302 -1.79 0.22 -5.30
N CYS A 303 -2.78 0.26 -4.43
CA CYS A 303 -2.67 -0.08 -3.01
C CYS A 303 -2.76 -1.59 -2.78
N LEU A 304 -1.87 -2.11 -1.94
CA LEU A 304 -1.96 -3.43 -1.34
C LEU A 304 -2.17 -3.29 0.16
N THR A 305 -3.31 -3.76 0.65
CA THR A 305 -3.59 -3.80 2.09
C THR A 305 -3.23 -5.17 2.67
N ALA A 306 -2.32 -5.19 3.61
CA ALA A 306 -1.86 -6.40 4.29
C ALA A 306 -2.51 -6.55 5.67
N GLY A 307 -2.88 -7.78 6.01
CA GLY A 307 -3.41 -8.14 7.32
C GLY A 307 -2.44 -8.92 8.20
N ASP A 308 -1.31 -9.34 7.67
CA ASP A 308 -0.32 -10.16 8.36
C ASP A 308 1.09 -9.56 8.27
N ALA A 309 1.97 -10.01 9.18
CA ALA A 309 3.39 -9.73 9.11
C ALA A 309 4.02 -10.41 7.89
N VAL A 310 5.07 -9.81 7.37
CA VAL A 310 6.02 -10.41 6.44
C VAL A 310 7.18 -10.98 7.27
N GLU A 311 7.34 -12.30 7.28
CA GLU A 311 8.43 -12.95 8.01
C GLU A 311 9.78 -12.79 7.27
N GLY A 312 10.12 -11.57 6.90
CA GLY A 312 11.33 -11.19 6.18
C GLY A 312 11.32 -9.70 5.87
N ASP A 313 12.05 -9.29 4.84
CA ASP A 313 12.17 -7.88 4.48
C ASP A 313 11.02 -7.42 3.57
N LEU A 314 10.66 -6.16 3.70
CA LEU A 314 9.65 -5.49 2.87
C LEU A 314 10.29 -4.36 2.06
N GLU A 315 10.19 -4.41 0.74
CA GLU A 315 10.47 -3.28 -0.13
C GLU A 315 9.16 -2.75 -0.75
N VAL A 316 8.81 -1.50 -0.46
CA VAL A 316 7.73 -0.79 -1.13
C VAL A 316 8.34 0.00 -2.27
N ARG A 317 8.28 -0.56 -3.49
CA ARG A 317 8.94 0.00 -4.68
C ARG A 317 8.09 1.02 -5.39
N ALA A 318 6.77 0.84 -5.40
CA ALA A 318 5.82 1.77 -6.01
C ALA A 318 4.42 1.60 -5.41
N GLY A 319 3.58 2.66 -5.54
CA GLY A 319 2.24 2.69 -5.00
C GLY A 319 2.21 2.64 -3.47
N THR A 320 1.18 2.05 -2.89
CA THR A 320 0.98 2.00 -1.45
C THR A 320 1.00 0.57 -0.91
N TYR A 321 1.76 0.35 0.17
CA TYR A 321 1.60 -0.81 1.04
C TYR A 321 0.93 -0.32 2.34
N ALA A 322 -0.26 -0.82 2.62
CA ALA A 322 -1.05 -0.40 3.76
C ALA A 322 -1.22 -1.53 4.79
N LEU A 323 -1.13 -1.19 6.08
CA LEU A 323 -1.48 -2.12 7.16
C LEU A 323 -2.98 -2.01 7.43
N GLY A 324 -3.71 -3.08 7.18
CA GLY A 324 -5.17 -3.10 7.33
C GLY A 324 -5.65 -3.45 8.74
N ARG A 325 -4.76 -3.85 9.63
CA ARG A 325 -5.03 -4.14 11.04
C ARG A 325 -3.76 -4.05 11.87
N GLU A 326 -3.91 -4.00 13.18
CA GLU A 326 -2.78 -4.09 14.10
C GLU A 326 -2.08 -5.45 13.97
N ILE A 327 -0.75 -5.39 13.89
CA ILE A 327 0.13 -6.55 13.90
C ILE A 327 0.91 -6.51 15.22
N PRO A 328 0.61 -7.42 16.17
CA PRO A 328 1.17 -7.37 17.54
C PRO A 328 2.68 -7.54 17.60
N GLU A 329 3.25 -8.23 16.62
CA GLU A 329 4.69 -8.50 16.50
C GLU A 329 5.30 -7.60 15.42
N SER A 330 6.54 -7.84 15.05
CA SER A 330 7.16 -7.13 13.93
C SER A 330 6.40 -7.40 12.65
N PHE A 331 6.01 -6.34 11.92
CA PHE A 331 5.31 -6.50 10.64
C PHE A 331 6.27 -6.82 9.48
N ALA A 332 7.57 -6.55 9.66
CA ALA A 332 8.64 -6.94 8.74
C ALA A 332 9.99 -6.93 9.50
N HIS A 333 10.98 -7.68 9.02
CA HIS A 333 12.32 -7.69 9.59
C HIS A 333 13.06 -6.38 9.27
N ALA A 334 13.07 -5.95 8.01
CA ALA A 334 13.51 -4.62 7.60
C ALA A 334 12.58 -4.06 6.53
N VAL A 335 12.55 -2.73 6.40
CA VAL A 335 11.67 -2.06 5.44
C VAL A 335 12.43 -1.04 4.61
N VAL A 336 12.21 -1.03 3.30
CA VAL A 336 12.69 0.00 2.40
C VAL A 336 11.50 0.59 1.63
N VAL A 337 11.31 1.91 1.74
CA VAL A 337 10.30 2.65 0.97
C VAL A 337 11.01 3.46 -0.09
N LYS A 338 10.77 3.13 -1.35
CA LYS A 338 11.46 3.70 -2.53
C LYS A 338 10.82 5.02 -2.98
N PRO A 339 11.49 5.79 -3.87
CA PRO A 339 10.99 7.07 -4.35
C PRO A 339 9.55 7.00 -4.89
N GLY A 340 8.70 7.91 -4.38
CA GLY A 340 7.30 7.98 -4.76
C GLY A 340 6.39 6.87 -4.20
N ALA A 341 6.96 5.89 -3.50
CA ALA A 341 6.18 4.85 -2.83
C ALA A 341 5.71 5.29 -1.44
N ARG A 342 4.67 4.64 -0.93
CA ARG A 342 4.07 4.95 0.36
C ARG A 342 3.92 3.69 1.23
N LEU A 343 4.39 3.77 2.45
CA LEU A 343 4.03 2.89 3.55
C LEU A 343 2.95 3.58 4.39
N ASP A 344 1.74 3.00 4.39
CA ASP A 344 0.60 3.49 5.16
C ASP A 344 0.37 2.57 6.36
N LEU A 345 0.48 3.12 7.57
CA LEU A 345 0.34 2.31 8.79
C LEU A 345 -1.12 2.08 9.20
N GLY A 346 -2.10 2.60 8.44
CA GLY A 346 -3.52 2.36 8.66
C GLY A 346 -4.05 2.85 10.01
N GLY A 347 -3.45 3.87 10.61
CA GLY A 347 -3.78 4.34 11.96
C GLY A 347 -3.17 3.49 13.09
N GLN A 348 -2.42 2.42 12.76
CA GLN A 348 -1.93 1.46 13.75
C GLN A 348 -0.58 1.86 14.34
N THR A 349 -0.23 1.22 15.46
CA THR A 349 1.15 1.19 15.95
C THR A 349 1.85 -0.04 15.35
N ALA A 350 2.75 0.21 14.42
CA ALA A 350 3.50 -0.84 13.72
C ALA A 350 4.94 -0.92 14.26
N PHE A 351 5.41 -2.13 14.49
CA PHE A 351 6.78 -2.41 14.93
C PHE A 351 7.56 -3.10 13.81
N CYS A 352 8.77 -2.60 13.54
CA CYS A 352 9.75 -3.23 12.66
C CYS A 352 10.98 -3.61 13.48
N GLU A 353 11.41 -4.86 13.42
CA GLU A 353 12.52 -5.37 14.21
C GLU A 353 13.87 -4.76 13.83
N GLY A 354 14.09 -4.51 12.55
CA GLY A 354 15.33 -3.96 12.02
C GLY A 354 15.26 -2.50 11.65
N THR A 355 15.90 -2.16 10.55
CA THR A 355 15.98 -0.79 10.04
C THR A 355 14.84 -0.51 9.07
N VAL A 356 14.21 0.64 9.24
CA VAL A 356 13.31 1.21 8.23
C VAL A 356 14.05 2.31 7.48
N THR A 357 14.20 2.16 6.17
CA THR A 357 14.80 3.16 5.28
C THR A 357 13.74 3.76 4.36
N VAL A 358 13.65 5.08 4.36
CA VAL A 358 12.73 5.84 3.51
C VAL A 358 13.55 6.64 2.51
N GLU A 359 13.56 6.24 1.24
CA GLU A 359 14.34 6.86 0.15
C GLU A 359 13.39 7.66 -0.74
N ASP A 360 13.29 8.98 -0.58
CA ASP A 360 12.34 9.85 -1.31
C ASP A 360 10.89 9.32 -1.32
N GLY A 361 10.56 8.49 -0.35
CA GLY A 361 9.27 7.86 -0.18
C GLY A 361 8.47 8.50 0.96
N THR A 362 7.33 7.90 1.28
CA THR A 362 6.43 8.39 2.31
C THR A 362 6.13 7.32 3.35
N VAL A 363 6.15 7.70 4.64
CA VAL A 363 5.58 6.90 5.73
C VAL A 363 4.49 7.73 6.42
N ALA A 364 3.29 7.17 6.53
CA ALA A 364 2.15 7.94 7.00
C ALA A 364 1.18 7.11 7.85
N ASN A 365 0.29 7.82 8.54
CA ASN A 365 -0.95 7.26 9.10
C ASN A 365 -0.74 6.26 10.22
N GLY A 366 -0.20 6.68 11.36
CA GLY A 366 -0.03 5.82 12.53
C GLY A 366 1.27 6.08 13.27
N THR A 367 1.76 5.06 13.97
CA THR A 367 3.01 5.11 14.70
C THR A 367 3.94 4.01 14.21
N LEU A 368 5.14 4.37 13.76
CA LEU A 368 6.20 3.44 13.38
C LEU A 368 7.22 3.33 14.53
N ARG A 369 7.42 2.13 15.02
CA ARG A 369 8.45 1.81 16.00
C ARG A 369 9.52 0.95 15.36
N ALA A 370 10.78 1.40 15.42
CA ALA A 370 11.94 0.64 14.98
C ALA A 370 13.19 1.09 15.75
N ASP A 371 14.19 0.24 15.86
CA ASP A 371 15.45 0.64 16.51
C ASP A 371 16.14 1.76 15.74
N ARG A 372 16.06 1.72 14.42
CA ARG A 372 16.64 2.71 13.52
C ARG A 372 15.70 3.02 12.36
N ILE A 373 15.48 4.30 12.12
CA ILE A 373 14.69 4.82 11.01
C ILE A 373 15.58 5.80 10.23
N VAL A 374 15.88 5.48 8.97
CA VAL A 374 16.77 6.27 8.12
C VAL A 374 15.93 6.99 7.06
N LEU A 375 16.05 8.30 7.03
CA LEU A 375 15.40 9.18 6.06
C LEU A 375 16.45 9.65 5.05
N LYS A 376 16.26 9.33 3.76
CA LYS A 376 17.15 9.72 2.67
C LYS A 376 16.42 10.61 1.67
N GLY A 377 17.19 11.54 1.10
CA GLY A 377 16.66 12.46 0.12
C GLY A 377 15.53 13.33 0.66
N THR A 378 14.45 13.42 -0.11
CA THR A 378 13.24 14.18 0.20
C THR A 378 12.17 13.33 0.90
N ALA A 379 12.61 12.35 1.72
CA ALA A 379 11.69 11.47 2.46
C ALA A 379 10.66 12.28 3.24
N THR A 380 9.40 11.87 3.15
CA THR A 380 8.27 12.51 3.81
C THR A 380 7.68 11.60 4.88
N VAL A 381 7.54 12.12 6.09
CA VAL A 381 7.00 11.35 7.21
C VAL A 381 5.91 12.15 7.90
N THR A 382 4.72 11.55 7.98
CA THR A 382 3.57 12.08 8.73
C THR A 382 3.11 11.12 9.84
N ALA A 383 3.65 9.91 9.86
CA ALA A 383 3.49 8.96 10.96
C ALA A 383 4.34 9.37 12.16
N LYS A 384 3.93 9.03 13.37
CA LYS A 384 4.79 9.15 14.55
C LYS A 384 5.93 8.15 14.47
N LEU A 385 7.16 8.60 14.72
CA LEU A 385 8.36 7.78 14.74
C LEU A 385 8.83 7.56 16.18
N VAL A 386 9.13 6.32 16.51
CA VAL A 386 9.66 5.94 17.82
C VAL A 386 10.93 5.10 17.63
N GLY A 387 12.06 5.61 18.07
CA GLY A 387 13.38 5.00 17.94
C GLY A 387 14.44 6.01 17.54
N THR A 388 15.59 5.56 17.07
CA THR A 388 16.62 6.46 16.53
C THR A 388 16.26 6.85 15.11
N VAL A 389 16.00 8.15 14.89
CA VAL A 389 15.72 8.72 13.57
C VAL A 389 16.97 9.38 13.03
N MET A 390 17.39 8.97 11.83
CA MET A 390 18.58 9.51 11.17
C MET A 390 18.21 10.08 9.80
N LYS A 391 18.61 11.33 9.53
CA LYS A 391 18.56 11.94 8.20
C LYS A 391 19.91 11.78 7.52
N GLU A 392 19.90 11.17 6.34
CA GLU A 392 21.05 10.98 5.45
C GLU A 392 20.78 11.64 4.08
N GLY A 393 21.86 11.95 3.36
CA GLY A 393 21.82 12.56 2.02
C GLY A 393 21.74 14.08 2.05
N ALA A 394 22.23 14.71 0.97
CA ALA A 394 22.45 16.15 0.85
C ALA A 394 21.16 16.96 0.72
N GLU A 395 20.07 16.34 0.26
CA GLU A 395 18.79 16.98 0.03
C GLU A 395 18.08 17.36 1.34
N GLU A 396 17.14 18.32 1.26
CA GLU A 396 16.33 18.68 2.40
C GLU A 396 15.26 17.62 2.71
N GLY A 397 15.27 17.11 3.95
CA GLY A 397 14.19 16.30 4.51
C GLY A 397 13.23 17.16 5.34
N VAL A 398 11.95 16.84 5.37
CA VAL A 398 10.94 17.56 6.16
C VAL A 398 10.24 16.59 7.11
N LEU A 399 10.21 16.92 8.41
CA LEU A 399 9.39 16.26 9.42
C LEU A 399 8.29 17.22 9.88
N LEU A 400 7.05 16.79 9.83
CA LEU A 400 5.95 17.53 10.46
C LEU A 400 6.00 17.36 11.98
N GLY A 401 5.70 18.41 12.72
CA GLY A 401 6.04 18.61 14.14
C GLY A 401 5.67 17.54 15.14
N THR A 402 4.67 16.69 14.89
CA THR A 402 4.24 15.61 15.79
C THR A 402 4.82 14.24 15.46
N VAL A 403 5.71 14.18 14.50
CA VAL A 403 6.27 12.93 13.98
C VAL A 403 7.16 12.20 14.99
N LEU A 404 7.82 12.93 15.90
CA LEU A 404 8.67 12.33 16.89
C LEU A 404 7.84 11.91 18.12
N GLY A 405 7.61 10.60 18.25
CA GLY A 405 6.86 10.04 19.38
C GLY A 405 7.67 10.10 20.69
N THR A 406 6.98 10.11 21.83
CA THR A 406 7.65 9.98 23.14
C THR A 406 8.00 8.52 23.41
N ALA A 407 9.30 8.20 23.43
CA ALA A 407 9.77 6.94 23.98
C ALA A 407 10.09 7.14 25.49
N ALA A 408 9.78 6.16 26.33
CA ALA A 408 10.03 6.22 27.76
C ALA A 408 11.53 6.37 28.11
N SER A 409 12.43 5.95 27.22
CA SER A 409 13.88 5.99 27.36
C SER A 409 14.57 7.20 26.71
N GLY A 410 13.83 8.14 26.15
CA GLY A 410 14.36 9.19 25.29
C GLY A 410 14.52 8.72 23.84
N GLN A 411 14.60 9.66 22.93
CA GLN A 411 14.71 9.42 21.49
C GLN A 411 15.87 10.25 20.91
N THR A 412 16.60 9.69 19.95
CA THR A 412 17.64 10.41 19.23
C THR A 412 17.16 10.80 17.83
N LEU A 413 17.33 12.08 17.50
CA LEU A 413 17.23 12.59 16.15
C LEU A 413 18.63 12.97 15.67
N GLU A 414 19.11 12.27 14.65
CA GLU A 414 20.44 12.49 14.08
C GLU A 414 20.30 13.09 12.67
N VAL A 415 20.99 14.20 12.42
CA VAL A 415 21.12 14.77 11.08
C VAL A 415 22.56 14.55 10.64
N ALA A 416 22.77 13.46 9.88
CA ALA A 416 24.09 13.05 9.43
C ALA A 416 24.58 13.86 8.23
N GLU A 417 23.68 14.24 7.32
CA GLU A 417 24.00 15.00 6.13
C GLU A 417 22.81 15.89 5.72
N GLY A 418 23.12 16.97 4.98
CA GLY A 418 22.15 17.85 4.37
C GLY A 418 21.35 18.68 5.36
N VAL A 419 20.10 18.92 5.06
CA VAL A 419 19.17 19.74 5.85
C VAL A 419 17.99 18.91 6.32
N LEU A 420 17.65 18.99 7.60
CA LEU A 420 16.39 18.51 8.14
C LEU A 420 15.57 19.69 8.64
N THR A 421 14.40 19.90 8.08
CA THR A 421 13.43 20.90 8.55
C THR A 421 12.36 20.21 9.39
N VAL A 422 12.28 20.55 10.66
CA VAL A 422 11.17 20.15 11.54
C VAL A 422 10.15 21.29 11.55
N VAL A 423 8.93 21.00 11.15
CA VAL A 423 7.84 21.97 11.02
C VAL A 423 6.86 21.76 12.16
N ALA A 424 6.66 22.80 12.98
CA ALA A 424 5.56 22.80 13.94
C ALA A 424 4.26 23.20 13.22
N ALA A 425 3.16 22.65 13.68
CA ALA A 425 1.84 23.13 13.27
C ALA A 425 1.50 24.53 13.82
N GLY A 426 2.36 25.12 14.65
CA GLY A 426 2.10 26.37 15.37
C GLY A 426 1.79 27.62 14.50
N ASP A 427 2.13 27.59 13.21
CA ASP A 427 1.72 28.63 12.25
C ASP A 427 0.43 28.27 11.50
N CYS A 428 -0.14 27.09 11.79
CA CYS A 428 -1.43 26.67 11.30
C CYS A 428 -2.53 27.28 12.18
N VAL A 429 -3.21 28.26 11.68
CA VAL A 429 -4.23 29.00 12.45
C VAL A 429 -5.59 28.33 12.46
N ALA A 430 -5.83 27.39 11.56
CA ALA A 430 -7.03 26.55 11.55
C ALA A 430 -6.72 25.21 10.89
N ASN A 431 -7.16 24.12 11.50
CA ASN A 431 -6.99 22.76 10.97
C ASN A 431 -8.20 21.89 11.33
N TRP A 432 -8.98 21.51 10.33
CA TRP A 432 -10.11 20.61 10.49
C TRP A 432 -9.84 19.29 9.74
N PRO A 433 -9.34 18.26 10.44
CA PRO A 433 -8.95 16.99 9.82
C PRO A 433 -10.12 16.15 9.30
N PHE A 434 -11.30 16.28 9.93
CA PHE A 434 -12.53 15.54 9.60
C PHE A 434 -12.40 14.00 9.69
N ARG A 435 -11.56 13.48 10.58
CA ARG A 435 -11.14 12.07 10.57
C ARG A 435 -12.17 11.11 11.14
N SER A 436 -12.93 11.50 12.16
CA SER A 436 -13.92 10.65 12.84
C SER A 436 -15.21 11.41 13.10
N ALA A 437 -16.28 10.67 13.43
CA ALA A 437 -17.56 11.28 13.78
C ALA A 437 -17.49 12.10 15.08
N GLU A 438 -16.66 11.67 16.03
CA GLU A 438 -16.47 12.31 17.34
C GLU A 438 -15.71 13.64 17.20
N THR A 439 -14.79 13.73 16.26
CA THR A 439 -13.92 14.92 16.02
C THR A 439 -14.24 15.63 14.72
N LEU A 440 -15.42 15.36 14.13
CA LEU A 440 -15.75 15.83 12.78
C LEU A 440 -15.66 17.35 12.64
N PHE A 441 -15.98 18.07 13.70
CA PHE A 441 -16.02 19.54 13.71
C PHE A 441 -14.93 20.18 14.58
N THR A 442 -14.01 19.38 15.10
CA THR A 442 -12.96 19.85 16.02
C THR A 442 -11.82 20.49 15.24
N ASP A 443 -11.41 21.66 15.69
CA ASP A 443 -10.19 22.34 15.23
C ASP A 443 -8.96 21.74 15.92
N ALA A 444 -8.11 21.10 15.16
CA ALA A 444 -6.88 20.49 15.63
C ALA A 444 -5.67 21.44 15.63
N SER A 445 -5.83 22.72 15.27
CA SER A 445 -4.74 23.71 15.29
C SER A 445 -4.35 24.15 16.70
N GLY A 446 -5.24 23.95 17.68
CA GLY A 446 -5.08 24.45 19.05
C GLY A 446 -5.61 25.88 19.26
N HIS A 447 -6.14 26.53 18.22
CA HIS A 447 -6.71 27.89 18.32
C HIS A 447 -8.19 27.91 18.75
N GLY A 448 -8.87 26.75 18.80
CA GLY A 448 -10.22 26.60 19.33
C GLY A 448 -11.33 27.00 18.37
N HIS A 449 -11.12 26.84 17.07
CA HIS A 449 -12.08 27.21 16.02
C HIS A 449 -12.97 26.00 15.64
N ASP A 450 -13.59 25.38 16.62
CA ASP A 450 -14.52 24.26 16.43
C ASP A 450 -15.71 24.69 15.56
N LEU A 451 -16.08 23.82 14.62
CA LEU A 451 -17.13 24.13 13.64
C LEU A 451 -18.52 23.85 14.19
N ILE A 452 -19.45 24.66 13.74
CA ILE A 452 -20.89 24.47 13.90
C ILE A 452 -21.58 24.48 12.55
N VAL A 453 -22.76 23.88 12.49
CA VAL A 453 -23.58 23.95 11.27
C VAL A 453 -24.21 25.33 11.17
N GLY A 454 -23.86 26.08 10.12
CA GLY A 454 -24.45 27.39 9.82
C GLY A 454 -25.85 27.26 9.25
N ALA A 455 -26.08 26.37 8.31
CA ALA A 455 -27.38 25.94 7.82
C ALA A 455 -27.33 24.61 7.09
N GLY A 456 -28.48 23.95 6.98
CA GLY A 456 -28.61 22.61 6.41
C GLY A 456 -28.45 21.50 7.47
N ASN A 457 -28.52 20.25 7.06
CA ASN A 457 -28.37 19.09 7.93
C ASN A 457 -27.63 17.93 7.25
N GLY A 458 -26.95 18.17 6.13
CA GLY A 458 -26.27 17.18 5.31
C GLY A 458 -24.77 17.09 5.52
N ALA A 459 -24.23 17.69 6.60
CA ALA A 459 -22.83 17.51 6.98
C ALA A 459 -22.69 16.25 7.83
N LYS A 460 -21.91 15.26 7.39
CA LYS A 460 -21.73 14.00 8.11
C LYS A 460 -20.34 13.43 7.93
N ALA A 461 -19.92 12.60 8.88
CA ALA A 461 -18.72 11.80 8.74
C ALA A 461 -18.90 10.74 7.64
N SER A 462 -17.86 10.55 6.86
CA SER A 462 -17.77 9.58 5.78
C SER A 462 -16.52 8.73 5.96
N ALA A 463 -16.64 7.43 5.72
CA ALA A 463 -15.48 6.53 5.67
C ALA A 463 -14.69 6.63 4.36
N ASP A 464 -15.17 7.38 3.38
CA ASP A 464 -14.46 7.67 2.14
C ASP A 464 -13.32 8.67 2.43
N SER A 465 -12.10 8.22 2.37
CA SER A 465 -10.91 8.97 2.81
C SER A 465 -9.81 8.96 1.75
N PRO A 466 -9.01 10.05 1.65
CA PRO A 466 -7.82 10.05 0.81
C PRO A 466 -6.70 9.14 1.31
N PHE A 467 -6.78 8.68 2.58
CA PHE A 467 -5.71 7.95 3.28
C PHE A 467 -5.99 6.45 3.43
N GLY A 468 -7.02 5.93 2.76
CA GLY A 468 -7.40 4.52 2.90
C GLY A 468 -8.35 4.27 4.08
N MET A 469 -8.60 2.99 4.41
CA MET A 469 -9.52 2.59 5.47
C MET A 469 -8.83 2.57 6.83
N GLY A 470 -9.43 3.20 7.83
CA GLY A 470 -9.00 3.18 9.23
C GLY A 470 -9.99 3.95 10.10
N ALA A 471 -10.06 3.63 11.38
CA ALA A 471 -11.00 4.27 12.31
C ALA A 471 -10.81 5.80 12.42
N GLU A 472 -9.60 6.28 12.11
CA GLU A 472 -9.22 7.69 12.16
C GLU A 472 -8.98 8.31 10.77
N ASN A 473 -9.41 7.63 9.70
CA ASN A 473 -9.23 8.05 8.33
C ASN A 473 -10.59 8.36 7.69
N GLY A 474 -11.26 9.37 8.22
CA GLY A 474 -12.54 9.81 7.70
C GLY A 474 -12.43 11.04 6.81
N SER A 475 -13.59 11.54 6.43
CA SER A 475 -13.78 12.81 5.76
C SER A 475 -15.12 13.44 6.14
N LEU A 476 -15.26 14.73 5.90
CA LEU A 476 -16.52 15.43 5.94
C LEU A 476 -17.23 15.29 4.59
N GLU A 477 -18.42 14.70 4.57
CA GLU A 477 -19.28 14.71 3.38
C GLU A 477 -20.30 15.85 3.49
N LEU A 478 -20.37 16.67 2.42
CA LEU A 478 -21.32 17.79 2.25
C LEU A 478 -22.28 17.49 1.09
N ASP A 479 -23.56 17.77 1.31
CA ASP A 479 -24.68 17.46 0.41
C ASP A 479 -24.92 18.49 -0.69
N GLY A 480 -24.21 19.62 -0.68
CA GLY A 480 -24.45 20.74 -1.60
C GLY A 480 -25.56 21.71 -1.16
N GLN A 481 -26.01 21.63 0.08
CA GLN A 481 -26.98 22.54 0.70
C GLN A 481 -26.57 22.96 2.12
N THR A 482 -25.60 22.27 2.69
CA THR A 482 -25.09 22.50 4.05
C THR A 482 -23.77 23.25 4.02
N TRP A 483 -23.59 24.18 4.97
CA TRP A 483 -22.35 24.88 5.20
C TRP A 483 -22.06 25.00 6.70
N LEU A 484 -20.78 25.15 7.02
CA LEU A 484 -20.26 25.23 8.38
C LEU A 484 -19.61 26.58 8.64
N THR A 485 -19.59 26.98 9.90
CA THR A 485 -18.87 28.15 10.45
C THR A 485 -18.38 27.80 11.85
N ALA A 486 -17.95 28.77 12.66
CA ALA A 486 -17.62 28.59 14.08
C ALA A 486 -18.23 29.73 14.92
N GLU A 487 -18.39 29.49 16.21
CA GLU A 487 -18.80 30.56 17.16
C GLU A 487 -17.68 31.56 17.42
N VAL A 488 -16.43 31.05 17.44
CA VAL A 488 -15.23 31.89 17.48
C VAL A 488 -14.59 31.83 16.09
N PHE A 489 -14.50 32.97 15.43
CA PHE A 489 -13.91 33.01 14.10
C PHE A 489 -12.41 32.81 14.17
N PRO A 490 -11.83 31.94 13.28
CA PRO A 490 -10.39 31.72 13.23
C PRO A 490 -9.67 33.03 12.85
N ASP A 491 -8.44 33.16 13.38
CA ASP A 491 -7.49 34.22 13.01
C ASP A 491 -6.95 33.99 11.59
N LEU A 492 -7.82 34.05 10.60
CA LEU A 492 -7.45 33.85 9.21
C LEU A 492 -6.62 35.00 8.67
N PRO A 493 -5.71 34.77 7.71
CA PRO A 493 -4.84 35.80 7.16
C PRO A 493 -5.64 36.97 6.55
N ILE A 494 -5.30 38.20 6.91
CA ILE A 494 -5.91 39.44 6.39
C ILE A 494 -4.91 40.27 5.59
N GLY A 495 -5.39 41.31 4.91
CA GLY A 495 -4.57 42.18 4.08
C GLY A 495 -3.74 41.40 3.09
N ASN A 496 -2.48 41.78 3.00
CA ASN A 496 -1.50 41.14 2.13
C ASN A 496 -0.63 40.06 2.84
N GLU A 497 -1.02 39.62 4.03
CA GLU A 497 -0.26 38.59 4.77
C GLU A 497 -0.04 37.33 3.92
N PRO A 498 1.17 36.77 3.96
CA PRO A 498 1.42 35.44 3.38
C PRO A 498 0.47 34.41 3.95
N ARG A 499 0.00 33.50 3.10
CA ARG A 499 -0.96 32.48 3.51
C ARG A 499 -0.84 31.20 2.68
N THR A 500 -1.16 30.11 3.31
CA THR A 500 -1.37 28.85 2.62
C THR A 500 -2.74 28.29 3.00
N VAL A 501 -3.48 27.85 2.00
CA VAL A 501 -4.75 27.13 2.19
C VAL A 501 -4.61 25.78 1.53
N ALA A 502 -4.94 24.73 2.25
CA ALA A 502 -4.80 23.38 1.76
C ALA A 502 -6.00 22.51 2.15
N CYS A 503 -6.39 21.59 1.29
CA CYS A 503 -7.35 20.54 1.62
C CYS A 503 -7.11 19.29 0.76
N PHE A 504 -7.56 18.15 1.28
CA PHE A 504 -7.90 17.02 0.43
C PHE A 504 -9.36 17.13 0.04
N VAL A 505 -9.65 17.00 -1.23
CA VAL A 505 -10.98 17.24 -1.77
C VAL A 505 -11.36 16.19 -2.80
N LYS A 506 -12.62 15.74 -2.71
CA LYS A 506 -13.26 14.84 -3.68
C LYS A 506 -14.59 15.43 -4.10
N PRO A 507 -14.64 16.20 -5.18
CA PRO A 507 -15.88 16.78 -5.67
C PRO A 507 -16.86 15.68 -6.12
N ALA A 508 -18.14 15.84 -5.78
CA ALA A 508 -19.16 14.91 -6.25
C ALA A 508 -19.31 14.95 -7.78
N GLN A 509 -19.82 13.85 -8.38
CA GLN A 509 -20.05 13.78 -9.83
C GLN A 509 -21.00 14.85 -10.33
N ASP A 510 -21.95 15.26 -9.50
CA ASP A 510 -22.98 16.26 -9.77
C ASP A 510 -22.73 17.61 -9.08
N LEU A 511 -21.46 17.94 -8.74
CA LEU A 511 -21.10 19.26 -8.23
C LEU A 511 -21.64 20.34 -9.17
N ALA A 512 -22.30 21.37 -8.60
CA ALA A 512 -22.82 22.52 -9.34
C ALA A 512 -21.68 23.31 -10.05
N ALA A 513 -22.06 24.31 -10.81
CA ALA A 513 -21.10 25.13 -11.59
C ALA A 513 -19.96 25.73 -10.73
N GLN A 514 -20.22 26.00 -9.48
CA GLN A 514 -19.27 26.50 -8.49
C GLN A 514 -19.42 25.71 -7.19
N GLY A 515 -18.32 25.52 -6.47
CA GLY A 515 -18.32 24.85 -5.17
C GLY A 515 -17.24 25.42 -4.28
N ALA A 516 -17.62 26.29 -3.32
CA ALA A 516 -16.67 26.88 -2.39
C ALA A 516 -16.35 25.90 -1.26
N VAL A 517 -15.07 25.62 -1.09
CA VAL A 517 -14.54 24.80 0.02
C VAL A 517 -14.44 25.66 1.27
N LEU A 518 -13.81 26.83 1.17
CA LEU A 518 -13.62 27.79 2.26
C LEU A 518 -13.73 29.21 1.71
N CYS A 519 -14.39 30.07 2.43
CA CYS A 519 -14.47 31.49 2.13
C CYS A 519 -14.36 32.31 3.43
N TRP A 520 -13.53 33.37 3.46
CA TRP A 520 -13.41 34.25 4.62
C TRP A 520 -13.19 35.72 4.23
N GLY A 521 -13.51 36.62 5.13
CA GLY A 521 -13.43 38.05 4.95
C GLY A 521 -14.80 38.75 5.02
N HIS A 522 -14.99 39.84 4.29
CA HIS A 522 -16.19 40.60 4.30
C HIS A 522 -17.37 39.89 3.63
N GLU A 523 -18.50 39.75 4.30
CA GLU A 523 -19.69 39.04 3.79
C GLU A 523 -20.51 39.83 2.76
N ALA A 524 -20.03 40.97 2.28
CA ALA A 524 -20.69 41.78 1.25
C ALA A 524 -19.90 41.83 -0.06
N TRP A 525 -20.52 42.34 -1.10
CA TRP A 525 -19.90 42.47 -2.42
C TRP A 525 -18.84 43.57 -2.41
N GLY A 526 -17.57 43.19 -2.33
CA GLY A 526 -16.44 44.08 -2.47
C GLY A 526 -15.35 43.47 -3.34
N ILE A 527 -14.56 44.26 -4.03
CA ILE A 527 -13.45 43.76 -4.85
C ILE A 527 -12.23 43.55 -3.96
N GLY A 528 -11.84 42.32 -3.78
CA GLY A 528 -10.58 41.93 -3.11
C GLY A 528 -10.62 41.84 -1.59
N ASP A 529 -11.74 42.16 -0.93
CA ASP A 529 -11.87 42.20 0.52
C ASP A 529 -12.28 40.88 1.20
N TYR A 530 -12.40 39.81 0.40
CA TYR A 530 -12.49 38.41 0.90
C TYR A 530 -11.79 37.40 -0.01
N MET A 531 -11.46 36.26 0.56
CA MET A 531 -10.84 35.14 -0.17
C MET A 531 -11.83 34.01 -0.37
N ASN A 532 -11.71 33.33 -1.51
CA ASN A 532 -12.51 32.19 -1.86
C ASN A 532 -11.64 31.04 -2.37
N PHE A 533 -11.63 29.94 -1.65
CA PHE A 533 -10.98 28.71 -2.03
C PHE A 533 -12.03 27.77 -2.61
N ALA A 534 -12.08 27.67 -3.93
CA ALA A 534 -13.26 27.10 -4.58
C ALA A 534 -12.98 26.46 -5.93
N PHE A 535 -13.89 25.56 -6.29
CA PHE A 535 -14.06 25.06 -7.66
C PHE A 535 -14.89 26.01 -8.52
N ARG A 536 -14.55 26.06 -9.78
CA ARG A 536 -15.24 26.79 -10.83
C ARG A 536 -15.52 25.87 -12.03
N GLU A 537 -16.39 26.35 -12.94
CA GLU A 537 -16.71 25.69 -14.21
C GLU A 537 -17.05 24.21 -14.05
N PHE A 538 -18.04 23.91 -13.24
CA PHE A 538 -18.51 22.54 -12.95
C PHE A 538 -17.41 21.63 -12.37
N GLY A 539 -16.47 22.20 -11.62
CA GLY A 539 -15.35 21.46 -11.02
C GLY A 539 -14.14 21.31 -11.95
N GLY A 540 -14.13 21.96 -13.12
CA GLY A 540 -13.01 21.90 -14.05
C GLY A 540 -11.81 22.76 -13.68
N LYS A 541 -11.99 23.71 -12.78
CA LYS A 541 -10.94 24.63 -12.29
C LYS A 541 -11.02 24.78 -10.78
N MET A 542 -9.88 24.93 -10.12
CA MET A 542 -9.79 25.20 -8.68
C MET A 542 -8.72 26.24 -8.37
N GLY A 543 -8.97 27.12 -7.42
CA GLY A 543 -8.01 28.13 -6.96
C GLY A 543 -8.38 28.79 -5.65
N LEU A 544 -7.45 29.59 -5.13
CA LEU A 544 -7.63 30.52 -4.05
C LEU A 544 -7.58 31.94 -4.64
N PHE A 545 -8.64 32.67 -4.59
CA PHE A 545 -8.71 33.96 -5.28
C PHE A 545 -9.49 35.02 -4.49
N PRO A 546 -9.05 36.29 -4.56
CA PRO A 546 -9.86 37.40 -4.11
C PRO A 546 -11.07 37.58 -5.02
N TRP A 547 -12.19 38.00 -4.48
CA TRP A 547 -13.38 38.26 -5.27
C TRP A 547 -13.14 39.27 -6.41
N GLY A 548 -13.69 38.97 -7.58
CA GLY A 548 -13.56 39.79 -8.79
C GLY A 548 -12.38 39.40 -9.70
N ASN A 549 -11.57 38.44 -9.33
CA ASN A 549 -10.47 37.97 -10.12
C ASN A 549 -10.69 36.49 -10.54
N PHE A 550 -10.76 36.21 -11.84
CA PHE A 550 -11.24 34.92 -12.36
C PHE A 550 -10.19 34.13 -13.11
N GLU A 551 -8.96 34.57 -13.18
CA GLU A 551 -7.94 33.93 -14.04
C GLU A 551 -6.95 33.04 -13.28
N ASP A 552 -6.97 33.03 -11.96
CA ASP A 552 -6.00 32.35 -11.12
C ASP A 552 -6.53 30.98 -10.65
N PHE A 553 -6.48 30.02 -11.56
CA PHE A 553 -6.94 28.65 -11.34
C PHE A 553 -5.97 27.64 -11.92
N VAL A 554 -5.93 26.49 -11.29
CA VAL A 554 -5.46 25.27 -11.96
C VAL A 554 -6.59 24.75 -12.84
N ASP A 555 -6.35 24.68 -14.13
CA ASP A 555 -7.29 24.15 -15.12
C ASP A 555 -7.02 22.65 -15.34
N PHE A 556 -7.94 21.80 -14.94
CA PHE A 556 -7.86 20.37 -15.10
C PHE A 556 -8.28 19.90 -16.51
N GLY A 557 -8.65 20.83 -17.41
CA GLY A 557 -9.08 20.57 -18.79
C GLY A 557 -10.44 19.90 -18.93
N SER A 558 -10.91 19.17 -17.92
CA SER A 558 -12.24 18.57 -17.88
C SER A 558 -12.64 18.29 -16.42
N ALA A 559 -13.85 18.67 -16.06
CA ALA A 559 -14.42 18.39 -14.73
C ALA A 559 -14.40 16.88 -14.38
N ASN A 560 -14.52 16.01 -15.37
CA ASN A 560 -14.49 14.55 -15.17
C ASN A 560 -13.13 14.02 -14.70
N ARG A 561 -12.06 14.80 -14.82
CA ARG A 561 -10.74 14.38 -14.33
C ARG A 561 -10.61 14.43 -12.81
N VAL A 562 -11.36 15.30 -12.14
CA VAL A 562 -11.29 15.50 -10.68
C VAL A 562 -12.55 15.06 -9.96
N ARG A 563 -13.71 15.02 -10.61
CA ARG A 563 -14.96 14.58 -10.00
C ARG A 563 -14.89 13.11 -9.58
N GLY A 564 -15.34 12.85 -8.35
CA GLY A 564 -15.33 11.51 -7.76
C GLY A 564 -13.94 10.96 -7.41
N ARG A 565 -12.89 11.79 -7.46
CA ARG A 565 -11.51 11.40 -7.15
C ARG A 565 -10.93 12.28 -6.06
N TRP A 566 -10.20 11.69 -5.14
CA TRP A 566 -9.43 12.41 -4.14
C TRP A 566 -8.22 13.09 -4.79
N MET A 567 -7.97 14.32 -4.37
CA MET A 567 -6.72 15.03 -4.62
C MET A 567 -6.40 15.94 -3.45
N SER A 568 -5.13 16.15 -3.13
CA SER A 568 -4.72 17.31 -2.33
C SER A 568 -4.58 18.52 -3.23
N PHE A 569 -5.08 19.67 -2.75
CA PHE A 569 -4.94 20.96 -3.42
C PHE A 569 -4.42 21.97 -2.42
N VAL A 570 -3.32 22.64 -2.78
CA VAL A 570 -2.66 23.62 -1.94
C VAL A 570 -2.43 24.90 -2.73
N ALA A 571 -2.84 26.02 -2.14
CA ALA A 571 -2.60 27.36 -2.66
C ALA A 571 -1.66 28.11 -1.70
N VAL A 572 -0.55 28.61 -2.19
CA VAL A 572 0.49 29.30 -1.42
C VAL A 572 0.64 30.74 -1.93
N TRP A 573 0.29 31.71 -1.12
CA TRP A 573 0.54 33.13 -1.33
C TRP A 573 1.71 33.59 -0.46
N ASP A 574 2.77 34.12 -1.06
CA ASP A 574 3.99 34.54 -0.35
C ASP A 574 4.03 36.03 0.04
N GLY A 575 2.95 36.77 -0.24
CA GLY A 575 2.85 38.23 -0.08
C GLY A 575 3.03 38.97 -1.40
N SER A 576 3.39 38.29 -2.48
CA SER A 576 3.63 38.86 -3.81
C SER A 576 3.15 37.97 -4.97
N GLN A 577 3.23 36.65 -4.81
CA GLN A 577 2.88 35.68 -5.83
C GLN A 577 2.07 34.53 -5.25
N ILE A 578 1.20 33.94 -6.07
CA ILE A 578 0.46 32.73 -5.78
C ILE A 578 1.05 31.54 -6.52
N ALA A 579 1.21 30.42 -5.84
CA ALA A 579 1.57 29.12 -6.42
C ALA A 579 0.50 28.08 -6.07
N TYR A 580 0.24 27.16 -6.98
CA TYR A 580 -0.70 26.09 -6.77
C TYR A 580 -0.05 24.72 -6.91
N TYR A 581 -0.43 23.81 -6.04
CA TYR A 581 0.05 22.44 -6.03
C TYR A 581 -1.12 21.46 -6.03
N THR A 582 -0.95 20.35 -6.73
CA THR A 582 -1.89 19.23 -6.72
C THR A 582 -1.13 17.95 -6.40
N ASN A 583 -1.60 17.19 -5.42
CA ASN A 583 -0.94 15.97 -4.95
C ASN A 583 0.56 16.19 -4.63
N GLY A 584 0.88 17.32 -4.01
CA GLY A 584 2.24 17.69 -3.63
C GLY A 584 3.15 18.16 -4.76
N VAL A 585 2.67 18.22 -6.00
CA VAL A 585 3.44 18.63 -7.17
C VAL A 585 2.98 20.02 -7.63
N LEU A 586 3.93 20.88 -8.01
CA LEU A 586 3.65 22.21 -8.55
C LEU A 586 2.79 22.09 -9.82
N ALA A 587 1.56 22.58 -9.75
CA ALA A 587 0.59 22.53 -10.84
C ALA A 587 0.56 23.82 -11.65
N LEU A 588 0.78 24.95 -10.98
CA LEU A 588 0.89 26.26 -11.63
C LEU A 588 2.00 27.06 -10.93
N ALA A 589 2.99 27.47 -11.72
CA ALA A 589 4.16 28.20 -11.24
C ALA A 589 3.78 29.52 -10.55
N PRO A 590 4.60 30.01 -9.61
CA PRO A 590 4.35 31.29 -8.93
C PRO A 590 4.11 32.41 -9.93
N HIS A 591 3.03 33.15 -9.71
CA HIS A 591 2.65 34.29 -10.55
C HIS A 591 1.87 35.33 -9.74
N VAL A 592 1.85 36.56 -10.22
CA VAL A 592 1.12 37.65 -9.62
C VAL A 592 -0.36 37.55 -10.00
N TYR A 593 -1.26 37.69 -9.04
CA TYR A 593 -2.69 37.78 -9.36
C TYR A 593 -2.97 38.86 -10.40
N LYS A 594 -3.92 38.63 -11.28
CA LYS A 594 -4.41 39.61 -12.25
C LYS A 594 -5.86 39.92 -12.00
N ASN A 595 -6.22 41.18 -12.11
CA ASN A 595 -7.62 41.58 -12.05
C ASN A 595 -8.37 41.17 -13.33
N ALA A 596 -9.69 41.38 -13.36
CA ALA A 596 -10.54 41.05 -14.51
C ALA A 596 -10.15 41.76 -15.82
N HIS A 597 -9.24 42.71 -15.77
CA HIS A 597 -8.68 43.46 -16.92
C HIS A 597 -7.25 43.01 -17.25
N GLY A 598 -6.75 41.90 -16.64
CA GLY A 598 -5.41 41.36 -16.88
C GLY A 598 -4.29 42.18 -16.23
N GLN A 599 -4.60 43.14 -15.36
CA GLN A 599 -3.60 43.96 -14.66
C GLN A 599 -3.17 43.27 -13.35
N PRO A 600 -1.85 43.28 -13.02
CA PRO A 600 -1.34 42.71 -11.78
C PRO A 600 -2.00 43.33 -10.55
N LEU A 601 -2.39 42.51 -9.58
CA LEU A 601 -2.72 42.93 -8.22
C LEU A 601 -1.46 42.86 -7.38
N ALA A 602 -0.94 43.98 -6.96
CA ALA A 602 0.28 44.06 -6.18
C ALA A 602 0.08 43.57 -4.73
N GLU A 603 -1.12 43.71 -4.19
CA GLU A 603 -1.46 43.40 -2.81
C GLU A 603 -2.89 42.88 -2.69
N LEU A 604 -3.10 41.98 -1.74
CA LEU A 604 -4.41 41.51 -1.34
C LEU A 604 -5.00 42.45 -0.26
N ALA A 605 -6.30 42.62 -0.28
CA ALA A 605 -7.01 43.51 0.64
C ALA A 605 -8.03 42.76 1.52
N THR A 606 -7.78 41.49 1.83
CA THR A 606 -8.67 40.65 2.65
C THR A 606 -8.89 41.30 4.00
N VAL A 607 -10.13 41.50 4.42
CA VAL A 607 -10.46 42.08 5.72
C VAL A 607 -10.85 41.00 6.74
N GLU A 608 -10.76 41.35 8.00
CA GLU A 608 -11.34 40.54 9.07
C GLU A 608 -12.86 40.42 8.89
N GLY A 609 -13.43 39.26 9.08
CA GLY A 609 -14.85 39.02 8.91
C GLY A 609 -15.25 37.58 9.16
N GLY A 610 -16.42 37.20 8.67
CA GLY A 610 -16.91 35.83 8.80
C GLY A 610 -16.17 34.83 7.95
N PHE A 611 -16.43 33.54 8.21
CA PHE A 611 -15.99 32.47 7.30
C PHE A 611 -17.07 31.41 7.13
N LYS A 612 -17.01 30.70 6.01
CA LYS A 612 -17.89 29.58 5.69
C LYS A 612 -17.09 28.44 5.04
N ILE A 613 -17.37 27.23 5.46
CA ILE A 613 -16.91 26.00 4.82
C ILE A 613 -18.08 25.40 4.07
N GLY A 614 -17.88 25.04 2.81
CA GLY A 614 -18.91 24.44 1.97
C GLY A 614 -19.82 25.43 1.23
N ARG A 615 -19.58 26.75 1.38
CA ARG A 615 -20.33 27.78 0.68
C ARG A 615 -19.54 29.11 0.57
N ALA A 616 -19.68 29.81 -0.54
CA ALA A 616 -19.20 31.22 -0.62
C ALA A 616 -20.20 32.20 0.02
N PHE A 617 -19.79 33.46 0.22
CA PHE A 617 -20.65 34.47 0.78
C PHE A 617 -21.80 34.90 -0.16
N TYR A 618 -21.68 34.65 -1.46
CA TYR A 618 -22.65 35.03 -2.46
C TYR A 618 -23.21 33.83 -3.23
N GLY A 619 -24.47 33.97 -3.65
CA GLY A 619 -25.13 33.08 -4.61
C GLY A 619 -25.52 31.69 -4.07
N ASP A 620 -26.71 31.27 -4.42
CA ASP A 620 -27.27 29.97 -4.02
C ASP A 620 -26.66 28.78 -4.78
N GLN A 621 -25.78 29.03 -5.76
CA GLN A 621 -25.12 28.00 -6.59
C GLN A 621 -23.66 27.76 -6.19
N THR A 622 -23.23 28.28 -5.04
CA THR A 622 -21.82 28.19 -4.59
C THR A 622 -21.56 27.12 -3.54
N PHE A 623 -22.53 26.27 -3.29
CA PHE A 623 -22.38 25.18 -2.34
C PHE A 623 -21.42 24.11 -2.88
N PHE A 624 -20.52 23.68 -2.02
CA PHE A 624 -19.69 22.50 -2.31
C PHE A 624 -20.50 21.25 -2.04
N LYS A 625 -20.40 20.28 -2.95
CA LYS A 625 -20.91 18.92 -2.79
C LYS A 625 -19.79 17.93 -2.99
N GLY A 626 -19.56 17.04 -2.02
CA GLY A 626 -18.49 16.06 -2.04
C GLY A 626 -17.84 15.88 -0.67
N ASN A 627 -16.64 15.37 -0.66
CA ASN A 627 -15.90 15.09 0.57
C ASN A 627 -14.70 16.03 0.74
N LEU A 628 -14.42 16.41 2.00
CA LEU A 628 -13.28 17.20 2.42
C LEU A 628 -12.52 16.47 3.54
N ALA A 629 -11.19 16.52 3.50
CA ALA A 629 -10.33 16.08 4.59
C ALA A 629 -9.13 17.01 4.77
N GLU A 630 -8.61 17.12 5.98
CA GLU A 630 -7.43 17.89 6.33
C GLU A 630 -7.46 19.35 5.82
N LEU A 631 -8.60 20.03 5.93
CA LEU A 631 -8.69 21.44 5.57
C LEU A 631 -7.91 22.28 6.57
N ALA A 632 -6.92 23.01 6.10
CA ALA A 632 -6.03 23.78 6.97
C ALA A 632 -5.61 25.13 6.36
N VAL A 633 -5.34 26.11 7.23
CA VAL A 633 -4.88 27.45 6.87
C VAL A 633 -3.68 27.85 7.71
N TRP A 634 -2.63 28.32 7.05
CA TRP A 634 -1.42 28.87 7.68
C TRP A 634 -1.31 30.37 7.39
N ARG A 635 -0.79 31.14 8.36
CA ARG A 635 -0.43 32.58 8.20
C ARG A 635 0.98 32.77 7.66
N ARG A 636 1.42 31.87 6.79
CA ARG A 636 2.68 31.96 6.07
C ARG A 636 2.62 31.18 4.74
N ALA A 637 3.58 31.44 3.90
CA ALA A 637 3.84 30.60 2.74
C ALA A 637 4.51 29.29 3.17
N LEU A 638 3.95 28.13 2.81
CA LEU A 638 4.61 26.84 2.96
C LEU A 638 5.67 26.68 1.86
N THR A 639 6.79 26.03 2.20
CA THR A 639 7.79 25.59 1.25
C THR A 639 7.24 24.42 0.41
N GLU A 640 7.90 24.13 -0.72
CA GLU A 640 7.53 22.99 -1.55
C GLU A 640 7.66 21.65 -0.78
N GLY A 641 8.67 21.53 0.10
CA GLY A 641 8.86 20.37 0.97
C GLY A 641 7.67 20.17 1.93
N GLU A 642 7.18 21.25 2.54
CA GLU A 642 6.01 21.23 3.42
C GLU A 642 4.72 20.89 2.67
N VAL A 643 4.56 21.42 1.47
CA VAL A 643 3.42 21.08 0.60
C VAL A 643 3.41 19.61 0.21
N ARG A 644 4.58 19.02 -0.10
CA ARG A 644 4.71 17.58 -0.32
C ARG A 644 4.36 16.78 0.93
N ALA A 645 4.84 17.22 2.09
CA ALA A 645 4.53 16.58 3.37
C ALA A 645 3.02 16.62 3.65
N TYR A 646 2.38 17.77 3.49
CA TYR A 646 0.93 17.91 3.61
C TYR A 646 0.19 16.94 2.67
N ALA A 647 0.56 16.89 1.41
CA ALA A 647 -0.07 16.01 0.41
C ALA A 647 0.06 14.52 0.73
N SER A 648 0.98 14.16 1.62
CA SER A 648 1.24 12.77 2.02
C SER A 648 0.46 12.34 3.27
N GLY A 649 -0.05 13.28 4.08
CA GLY A 649 -0.71 12.90 5.32
C GLY A 649 -1.46 14.01 6.06
N GLY A 650 -1.67 15.18 5.45
CA GLY A 650 -2.40 16.28 6.05
C GLY A 650 -1.57 17.23 6.90
N ALA A 651 -2.24 18.11 7.63
CA ALA A 651 -1.61 19.24 8.30
C ALA A 651 -0.77 18.90 9.55
N GLY A 652 -0.89 17.68 10.08
CA GLY A 652 -0.24 17.28 11.33
C GLY A 652 -0.77 18.02 12.57
N GLY A 653 -0.52 17.47 13.76
CA GLY A 653 -0.97 18.12 15.03
C GLY A 653 0.03 19.14 15.58
N SER A 654 -0.41 19.87 16.60
CA SER A 654 0.07 21.18 17.03
C SER A 654 1.39 21.30 17.79
N ASP A 655 2.12 20.26 18.14
CA ASP A 655 3.17 20.42 19.14
C ASP A 655 4.58 20.43 18.53
N GLY A 656 5.45 21.24 19.11
CA GLY A 656 6.88 21.25 18.86
C GLY A 656 7.54 19.88 19.12
N MET A 657 8.83 19.81 19.03
CA MET A 657 9.57 18.57 19.32
C MET A 657 9.30 18.12 20.76
N PRO A 658 9.12 16.79 21.01
CA PRO A 658 9.01 16.27 22.37
C PRO A 658 10.25 16.64 23.19
N ASP A 659 10.08 16.93 24.47
CA ASP A 659 11.14 17.39 25.39
C ASP A 659 12.15 16.29 25.80
N ASN A 660 11.93 15.06 25.37
CA ASN A 660 12.83 13.92 25.59
C ASN A 660 13.76 13.60 24.40
N ILE A 661 13.81 14.46 23.40
CA ILE A 661 14.66 14.28 22.21
C ILE A 661 16.10 14.69 22.53
N THR A 662 17.06 13.86 22.14
CA THR A 662 18.46 14.24 21.96
C THR A 662 18.69 14.51 20.48
N LEU A 663 19.09 15.75 20.13
CA LEU A 663 19.40 16.15 18.76
C LEU A 663 20.92 16.09 18.54
N GLU A 664 21.33 15.32 17.52
CA GLU A 664 22.73 15.21 17.08
C GLU A 664 22.82 15.72 15.63
N VAL A 665 23.66 16.72 15.37
CA VAL A 665 23.84 17.30 14.03
C VAL A 665 25.31 17.21 13.64
N ALA A 666 25.60 16.43 12.59
CA ALA A 666 26.99 16.25 12.14
C ALA A 666 27.58 17.51 11.51
N ALA A 667 28.91 17.61 11.45
CA ALA A 667 29.59 18.72 10.80
C ALA A 667 29.15 18.91 9.36
N GLY A 668 28.78 20.14 9.00
CA GLY A 668 28.24 20.47 7.66
C GLY A 668 26.75 20.20 7.46
N ALA A 669 26.09 19.51 8.39
CA ALA A 669 24.65 19.30 8.36
C ALA A 669 23.91 20.42 9.10
N THR A 670 22.64 20.62 8.78
CA THR A 670 21.76 21.63 9.40
C THR A 670 20.43 21.01 9.82
N CYS A 671 20.01 21.31 11.05
CA CYS A 671 18.65 21.06 11.52
C CYS A 671 17.91 22.39 11.70
N ARG A 672 16.82 22.60 10.96
CA ARG A 672 15.92 23.74 11.15
C ARG A 672 14.80 23.33 12.08
N LEU A 673 14.73 24.00 13.23
CA LEU A 673 13.69 23.77 14.23
C LEU A 673 12.44 24.60 13.95
N PRO A 674 11.26 24.19 14.46
CA PRO A 674 10.06 24.99 14.41
C PRO A 674 10.23 26.32 15.14
N GLY A 675 9.35 27.26 14.87
CA GLY A 675 9.28 28.54 15.59
C GLY A 675 9.11 28.37 17.11
N GLY A 676 9.55 29.35 17.89
CA GLY A 676 9.55 29.29 19.35
C GLY A 676 10.70 28.51 19.95
N ASP A 677 10.69 28.39 21.30
CA ASP A 677 11.74 27.69 22.05
C ASP A 677 11.49 26.18 22.05
N GLN A 678 12.42 25.41 21.49
CA GLN A 678 12.34 23.95 21.48
C GLN A 678 13.08 23.36 22.69
N VAL A 679 12.38 22.59 23.52
CA VAL A 679 12.97 21.97 24.72
C VAL A 679 13.55 20.62 24.34
N LEU A 680 14.85 20.38 24.64
CA LEU A 680 15.55 19.15 24.30
C LEU A 680 16.16 18.48 25.54
N ALA A 681 16.18 17.16 25.52
CA ALA A 681 16.87 16.34 26.53
C ALA A 681 18.39 16.30 26.33
N GLY A 682 18.89 16.62 25.15
CA GLY A 682 20.32 16.67 24.83
C GLY A 682 20.58 17.32 23.48
N LEU A 683 21.82 17.74 23.30
CA LEU A 683 22.26 18.39 22.06
C LEU A 683 23.72 17.98 21.83
N GLY A 684 24.10 17.63 20.59
CA GLY A 684 25.43 17.20 20.26
C GLY A 684 25.76 17.29 18.77
N GLY A 685 27.05 17.07 18.44
CA GLY A 685 27.56 17.16 17.09
C GLY A 685 28.35 18.45 16.85
N ALA A 686 28.69 18.73 15.59
CA ALA A 686 29.44 19.89 15.15
C ALA A 686 28.77 20.63 13.97
N GLY A 687 27.47 20.36 13.75
CA GLY A 687 26.68 21.00 12.69
C GLY A 687 25.99 22.28 13.16
N THR A 688 24.93 22.65 12.44
CA THR A 688 24.15 23.88 12.70
C THR A 688 22.72 23.53 13.10
N VAL A 689 22.21 24.19 14.12
CA VAL A 689 20.80 24.23 14.49
C VAL A 689 20.28 25.64 14.25
N GLU A 690 19.29 25.78 13.39
CA GLU A 690 18.56 27.03 13.14
C GLU A 690 17.29 27.05 14.00
N GLY A 691 17.22 27.95 14.96
CA GLY A 691 16.12 28.10 15.91
C GLY A 691 16.57 28.24 17.35
N ASN A 692 15.64 28.45 18.27
CA ASN A 692 15.90 28.57 19.69
C ASN A 692 15.84 27.20 20.36
N VAL A 693 16.80 26.92 21.25
CA VAL A 693 16.91 25.66 21.97
C VAL A 693 16.97 25.91 23.46
N THR A 694 16.17 25.20 24.21
CA THR A 694 16.27 25.11 25.67
C THR A 694 16.70 23.70 26.06
N LEU A 695 17.90 23.59 26.66
CA LEU A 695 18.33 22.34 27.29
C LEU A 695 17.66 22.22 28.66
N LYS A 696 16.83 21.21 28.85
CA LYS A 696 16.08 21.01 30.08
C LYS A 696 16.98 20.61 31.23
N GLU A 697 16.46 20.67 32.45
CA GLU A 697 17.16 20.12 33.64
C GLU A 697 17.48 18.63 33.44
N GLY A 698 18.72 18.26 33.78
CA GLY A 698 19.22 16.90 33.56
C GLY A 698 19.63 16.59 32.12
N ALA A 699 19.73 17.58 31.23
CA ALA A 699 20.15 17.39 29.84
C ALA A 699 21.52 16.71 29.74
N VAL A 700 21.68 15.86 28.69
CA VAL A 700 22.93 15.15 28.44
C VAL A 700 23.55 15.61 27.12
N VAL A 701 24.80 16.01 27.19
CA VAL A 701 25.61 16.49 26.04
C VAL A 701 26.84 15.62 25.89
N ARG A 702 27.16 15.22 24.68
CA ARG A 702 28.38 14.46 24.37
C ARG A 702 29.44 15.39 23.80
N ALA A 703 30.59 15.49 24.50
CA ALA A 703 31.72 16.24 24.02
C ALA A 703 32.43 15.49 22.88
N ARG A 704 32.81 16.22 21.84
CA ARG A 704 33.49 15.70 20.65
C ARG A 704 34.68 16.61 20.30
N ASP A 705 35.65 16.11 19.50
CA ASP A 705 36.82 16.85 19.06
C ASP A 705 36.58 17.65 17.75
N GLU A 706 35.42 17.54 17.13
CA GLU A 706 35.10 18.07 15.79
C GLU A 706 34.73 19.55 15.76
N GLY A 707 34.71 20.22 16.91
CA GLY A 707 34.31 21.62 17.03
C GLY A 707 32.98 21.81 17.75
N PRO A 708 32.55 23.06 18.03
CA PRO A 708 31.29 23.34 18.68
C PRO A 708 30.13 23.18 17.70
N MET A 709 29.00 22.71 18.17
CA MET A 709 27.75 22.87 17.47
C MET A 709 27.35 24.36 17.42
N THR A 710 26.85 24.81 16.27
CA THR A 710 26.36 26.18 16.11
C THR A 710 24.85 26.22 16.29
N VAL A 711 24.38 27.06 17.24
CA VAL A 711 22.94 27.38 17.37
C VAL A 711 22.72 28.78 16.82
N ALA A 712 22.10 28.87 15.65
CA ALA A 712 21.71 30.12 15.02
C ALA A 712 20.40 30.65 15.65
N GLY A 713 20.46 30.95 16.93
CA GLY A 713 19.36 31.37 17.79
C GLY A 713 19.83 31.51 19.23
N THR A 714 18.88 31.48 20.17
CA THR A 714 19.15 31.48 21.61
C THR A 714 19.33 30.06 22.11
N LEU A 715 20.43 29.77 22.82
CA LEU A 715 20.62 28.55 23.57
C LEU A 715 20.43 28.81 25.05
N THR A 716 19.39 28.23 25.64
CA THR A 716 19.00 28.38 27.04
C THR A 716 19.38 27.15 27.87
N PHE A 717 20.00 27.34 29.04
CA PHE A 717 20.27 26.29 30.02
C PHE A 717 19.24 26.40 31.14
N ALA A 718 18.22 25.51 31.16
CA ALA A 718 17.12 25.59 32.11
C ALA A 718 17.52 25.13 33.53
N GLY A 719 18.53 24.27 33.68
CA GLY A 719 18.98 23.72 34.94
C GLY A 719 20.35 23.07 34.83
N ASP A 720 20.61 22.08 35.68
CA ASP A 720 21.82 21.27 35.64
C ASP A 720 21.86 20.36 34.40
N GLY A 721 23.01 19.78 34.13
CA GLY A 721 23.18 18.84 33.02
C GLY A 721 24.48 18.02 33.16
N THR A 722 24.66 17.12 32.22
CA THR A 722 25.82 16.25 32.17
C THR A 722 26.52 16.34 30.83
N VAL A 723 27.82 16.65 30.84
CA VAL A 723 28.70 16.52 29.68
C VAL A 723 29.42 15.17 29.75
N VAL A 724 29.17 14.30 28.77
CA VAL A 724 29.85 13.02 28.63
C VAL A 724 31.13 13.23 27.81
N LEU A 725 32.30 13.15 28.45
CA LEU A 725 33.59 13.27 27.78
C LEU A 725 33.93 11.99 26.99
N PRO A 726 34.69 12.09 25.89
CA PRO A 726 35.18 10.91 25.18
C PRO A 726 35.98 10.00 26.10
N ALA A 727 35.88 8.69 25.90
CA ALA A 727 36.65 7.70 26.66
C ALA A 727 38.08 7.56 26.11
N VAL A 728 38.89 8.62 26.20
CA VAL A 728 40.29 8.64 25.74
C VAL A 728 41.24 9.00 26.90
N GLU A 729 42.49 8.57 26.84
CA GLU A 729 43.55 9.08 27.70
C GLU A 729 43.73 10.57 27.41
N THR A 730 43.22 11.43 28.28
CA THR A 730 43.27 12.88 28.09
C THR A 730 44.62 13.44 28.44
N PRO A 731 45.14 14.37 27.64
CA PRO A 731 46.33 15.11 28.03
C PRO A 731 46.07 15.93 29.31
N ALA A 732 47.13 16.36 29.96
CA ALA A 732 47.09 17.11 31.23
C ALA A 732 46.14 18.33 31.21
N PHE A 733 45.80 18.84 30.03
CA PHE A 733 44.88 19.91 29.80
C PHE A 733 44.15 19.69 28.45
N ALA A 734 42.83 19.55 28.45
CA ALA A 734 42.02 19.40 27.28
C ALA A 734 40.82 20.34 27.34
N ARG A 735 40.40 20.83 26.17
CA ARG A 735 39.19 21.62 25.97
C ARG A 735 38.37 20.96 24.91
N TYR A 736 37.12 20.79 25.23
CA TYR A 736 36.10 20.27 24.29
C TYR A 736 35.07 21.35 24.05
N PRO A 737 35.12 22.03 22.89
CA PRO A 737 34.10 23.02 22.54
C PRO A 737 32.75 22.29 22.34
N LEU A 738 31.68 22.78 23.00
CA LEU A 738 30.38 22.16 22.99
C LEU A 738 29.42 22.95 22.08
N PHE A 739 29.27 24.25 22.39
CA PHE A 739 28.30 25.09 21.72
C PHE A 739 28.81 26.49 21.40
N ALA A 740 28.48 26.99 20.20
CA ALA A 740 28.46 28.40 19.87
C ALA A 740 27.02 28.81 19.59
N ALA A 741 26.53 29.93 20.08
CA ALA A 741 25.20 30.40 19.86
C ALA A 741 25.17 31.91 19.58
N THR A 742 24.12 32.36 18.88
CA THR A 742 23.88 33.79 18.66
C THR A 742 23.67 34.50 19.98
N GLN A 743 22.99 33.84 20.93
CA GLN A 743 22.74 34.30 22.28
C GLN A 743 22.72 33.12 23.24
N PHE A 744 23.28 33.30 24.45
CA PHE A 744 23.10 32.36 25.55
C PHE A 744 22.18 32.94 26.62
N ALA A 745 21.35 32.05 27.23
CA ALA A 745 20.52 32.38 28.38
C ALA A 745 20.69 31.31 29.47
N GLY A 746 20.55 31.69 30.74
CA GLY A 746 20.70 30.76 31.86
C GLY A 746 22.13 30.27 32.08
N GLU A 747 23.17 31.00 31.67
CA GLU A 747 24.58 30.63 31.80
C GLU A 747 24.99 30.37 33.26
N GLY A 748 24.31 31.02 34.25
CA GLY A 748 24.56 30.75 35.68
C GLY A 748 24.35 29.29 36.08
N ASN A 749 23.49 28.57 35.35
CA ASN A 749 23.18 27.16 35.59
C ASN A 749 24.35 26.22 35.19
N LEU A 750 25.25 26.67 34.29
CA LEU A 750 26.39 25.88 33.86
C LEU A 750 27.34 25.50 35.05
N ALA A 751 27.34 26.26 36.13
CA ALA A 751 28.07 25.94 37.34
C ALA A 751 27.58 24.63 38.00
N ALA A 752 26.35 24.24 37.78
CA ALA A 752 25.76 22.99 38.28
C ALA A 752 25.99 21.79 37.33
N TRP A 753 26.49 22.03 36.11
CA TRP A 753 26.77 20.97 35.15
C TRP A 753 27.94 20.09 35.57
N ARG A 754 27.80 18.80 35.30
CA ARG A 754 28.84 17.81 35.65
C ARG A 754 29.47 17.21 34.40
N CYS A 755 30.73 16.83 34.48
CA CYS A 755 31.36 16.05 33.41
C CYS A 755 31.47 14.59 33.86
N ALA A 756 30.93 13.69 33.04
CA ALA A 756 31.10 12.24 33.14
C ALA A 756 32.36 11.80 32.39
N ASN A 757 32.86 10.61 32.69
CA ASN A 757 34.11 10.03 32.13
C ASN A 757 35.36 10.88 32.36
N VAL A 758 35.40 11.66 33.45
CA VAL A 758 36.60 12.42 33.80
C VAL A 758 37.72 11.46 34.22
N PRO A 759 38.89 11.47 33.54
CA PRO A 759 39.97 10.55 33.89
C PRO A 759 40.46 10.70 35.34
N LYS A 760 40.95 9.62 35.92
CA LYS A 760 41.45 9.61 37.31
C LYS A 760 42.59 10.62 37.47
N GLY A 761 42.50 11.49 38.46
CA GLY A 761 43.51 12.53 38.71
C GLY A 761 43.22 13.87 38.00
N TYR A 762 42.09 13.97 37.28
CA TYR A 762 41.67 15.21 36.64
C TYR A 762 40.42 15.77 37.28
N LYS A 763 40.16 17.07 37.01
CA LYS A 763 38.91 17.77 37.27
C LYS A 763 38.38 18.31 35.95
N ALA A 764 37.09 18.35 35.79
CA ALA A 764 36.44 18.98 34.63
C ALA A 764 35.39 19.96 35.10
N ALA A 765 35.19 21.02 34.31
CA ALA A 765 34.12 22.02 34.50
C ALA A 765 33.63 22.48 33.17
N VAL A 766 32.39 22.99 33.14
CA VAL A 766 31.79 23.63 31.95
C VAL A 766 31.93 25.14 32.12
N GLU A 767 32.52 25.81 31.14
CA GLU A 767 32.83 27.23 31.17
C GLU A 767 32.41 27.91 29.86
N VAL A 768 32.00 29.20 29.92
CA VAL A 768 31.81 30.03 28.73
C VAL A 768 33.07 30.82 28.47
N ARG A 769 33.62 30.75 27.27
CA ARG A 769 34.82 31.50 26.89
C ARG A 769 34.74 31.94 25.44
N GLY A 770 34.87 33.24 25.23
CA GLY A 770 34.93 33.81 23.88
C GLY A 770 33.66 33.51 23.04
N GLY A 771 32.51 33.41 23.69
CA GLY A 771 31.23 33.09 23.02
C GLY A 771 31.03 31.59 22.70
N VAL A 772 31.85 30.70 23.34
CA VAL A 772 31.71 29.25 23.21
C VAL A 772 31.60 28.64 24.61
N VAL A 773 30.67 27.70 24.74
CA VAL A 773 30.58 26.83 25.92
C VAL A 773 31.53 25.67 25.74
N GLU A 774 32.43 25.46 26.69
CA GLU A 774 33.47 24.44 26.64
C GLU A 774 33.43 23.54 27.88
N ALA A 775 33.69 22.23 27.71
CA ALA A 775 34.10 21.38 28.81
C ALA A 775 35.64 21.41 28.94
N VAL A 776 36.13 21.83 30.09
CA VAL A 776 37.57 22.05 30.34
C VAL A 776 38.06 21.00 31.33
N VAL A 777 39.00 20.18 30.90
CA VAL A 777 39.63 19.13 31.72
C VAL A 777 41.02 19.57 32.15
N ARG A 778 41.28 19.56 33.44
CA ARG A 778 42.56 20.01 34.03
C ARG A 778 43.07 18.94 34.99
N GLY A 779 44.41 18.68 34.96
CA GLY A 779 45.04 17.83 35.94
C GLY A 779 44.90 18.42 37.36
N ARG A 780 44.72 17.59 38.38
CA ARG A 780 44.80 18.03 39.76
C ARG A 780 46.26 18.48 40.02
N GLY A 781 46.47 19.77 40.11
CA GLY A 781 47.82 20.31 40.36
C GLY A 781 48.40 19.72 41.62
N MET A 782 49.66 19.21 41.52
CA MET A 782 50.48 18.88 42.65
C MET A 782 50.99 20.19 43.20
N ALA A 783 50.60 20.55 44.41
CA ALA A 783 51.23 21.66 45.12
C ALA A 783 52.64 21.19 45.47
N VAL A 784 53.60 21.64 44.71
CA VAL A 784 55.04 21.47 45.12
C VAL A 784 55.33 22.54 46.14
N PHE A 785 55.40 22.17 47.40
CA PHE A 785 55.98 23.01 48.41
C PHE A 785 57.51 22.91 48.31
N ILE A 786 58.17 23.90 47.68
CA ILE A 786 59.58 24.09 47.76
C ILE A 786 59.84 24.68 49.14
N ARG A 787 60.49 23.94 50.00
CA ARG A 787 61.07 24.41 51.28
C ARG A 787 62.32 25.17 51.02
#